data_87d6d26fbf7c49fc067dd3a0649c836b
#
_entry.id   87d6d26fbf7c49fc067dd3a0649c836b
#
_cell.length_a   1.000
_cell.length_b   1.000
_cell.length_c   1.000
_cell.angle_alpha   90.00
_cell.angle_beta   90.00
_cell.angle_gamma   90.00
#
_symmetry.space_group_name_H-M   'P 1'
#
loop_
_entity.id
_entity.type
_entity.pdbx_description
1 polymer ?
#
loop_
_entity_poly.entity_id
_entity_poly.type
_entity_poly.pdbx_seq_one_letter_code
_entity_poly.pdbx_strand_id
1 'polypeptide(L)'
;MKKLALTDFYNYTFLSGLTFSPDKSKALLMTKKCDKENNGYKSNLWLFTPADKKVKPLTSAGDVGNFTWLNDEEIIFTAMRDPALKNKVAAGETWTSVYKLALGGGEAEEYFRLPEIVTGIKVLDDENFVLTISNNSNRPDIESMEGDEKAKALAKQKADKDYEVVDELPFWGNGMGFTNGKRSEIHLFNKNEGKLKPVSVYPLSSRVADVKDGKILYIVSDFVKGLAARKNSLWLYDIEKGENEKLVAKDKWAIRNAGFTGVDKIFVQATDNAKHGMNENALIYLLEDGEMTPWCSDDISWGSSVGSDCRLGGGKSLYSCEHGVAFITTERFNSVINTLTLAGKREILPMKNGSVDCFDKGGDGVLYFIGMRDNKLQELYSYKNGVEEKLTSFNDAVYEDVSTVVPDYFTYENDGVELDGWVLKPVDFDENKKYPAIFDIHGGPKTVFGDVIYHEMQVWANMGYFVFFTNPRGGDGRGNEFADIRGRYGKEDYSDLMKFTDVVLEKYPQIDKEKVGVTGGSYGGFMTNWIIGHTDRFAAAASQRSISNWVSMAYISDIGYYFAEDQVASTPWTDMNLMWEQSPLKYADKVVTPTLFIHSDEDYRCPIAEGWQMFSALKYHGIESRLCMFKGENHELSRGGKPLHRQRRLDEITDWFEKYLKN
;
A
#
# COMPACT_ATOMS: atom_id res chain seq x y z
N MET A 1 12.23 2.98 -32.27
CA MET A 1 12.04 2.41 -30.93
C MET A 1 10.77 1.55 -30.95
N LYS A 2 10.79 0.43 -30.26
CA LYS A 2 9.62 -0.46 -30.09
C LYS A 2 8.56 0.24 -29.22
N LYS A 3 7.28 0.06 -29.54
CA LYS A 3 6.19 0.52 -28.68
C LYS A 3 6.12 -0.31 -27.40
N LEU A 4 5.85 0.32 -26.26
CA LEU A 4 5.64 -0.38 -25.00
C LEU A 4 4.36 -1.23 -25.10
N ALA A 5 4.49 -2.53 -24.84
CA ALA A 5 3.40 -3.49 -24.90
C ALA A 5 2.79 -3.76 -23.50
N LEU A 6 1.53 -4.19 -23.48
CA LEU A 6 0.80 -4.62 -22.27
C LEU A 6 1.59 -5.61 -21.41
N THR A 7 2.43 -6.43 -22.03
CA THR A 7 3.21 -7.49 -21.36
C THR A 7 4.61 -7.07 -20.93
N ASP A 8 5.07 -5.87 -21.24
CA ASP A 8 6.46 -5.49 -20.96
C ASP A 8 6.75 -5.35 -19.45
N PHE A 9 5.72 -5.18 -18.61
CA PHE A 9 5.88 -5.19 -17.15
C PHE A 9 6.42 -6.53 -16.60
N TYR A 10 6.35 -7.63 -17.33
CA TYR A 10 6.99 -8.89 -16.95
C TYR A 10 8.52 -8.77 -16.83
N ASN A 11 9.11 -7.80 -17.51
CA ASN A 11 10.54 -7.55 -17.50
C ASN A 11 10.98 -6.60 -16.38
N TYR A 12 10.02 -6.03 -15.61
CA TYR A 12 10.34 -5.06 -14.56
C TYR A 12 10.96 -5.74 -13.34
N THR A 13 11.90 -5.04 -12.74
CA THR A 13 12.47 -5.39 -11.45
C THR A 13 11.94 -4.42 -10.41
N PHE A 14 11.09 -4.91 -9.52
CA PHE A 14 10.58 -4.12 -8.41
C PHE A 14 11.56 -4.16 -7.25
N LEU A 15 11.86 -3.01 -6.66
CA LEU A 15 12.82 -2.86 -5.57
C LEU A 15 12.11 -2.53 -4.26
N SER A 16 12.61 -3.07 -3.13
CA SER A 16 12.06 -2.79 -1.79
C SER A 16 13.03 -3.15 -0.68
N GLY A 17 12.69 -2.79 0.56
CA GLY A 17 13.32 -3.34 1.76
C GLY A 17 14.75 -2.88 2.01
N LEU A 18 15.14 -1.66 1.61
CA LEU A 18 16.46 -1.12 1.87
C LEU A 18 16.73 -1.05 3.38
N THR A 19 17.80 -1.72 3.84
CA THR A 19 18.23 -1.68 5.25
C THR A 19 19.74 -1.85 5.37
N PHE A 20 20.37 -0.96 6.13
CA PHE A 20 21.81 -1.02 6.41
C PHE A 20 22.13 -2.02 7.52
N SER A 21 23.35 -2.60 7.45
CA SER A 21 23.97 -3.39 8.53
C SER A 21 24.06 -2.58 9.83
N PRO A 22 24.21 -3.24 10.98
CA PRO A 22 24.39 -2.53 12.26
C PRO A 22 25.55 -1.53 12.22
N ASP A 23 26.69 -1.87 11.62
CA ASP A 23 27.87 -0.98 11.44
C ASP A 23 27.69 0.09 10.34
N LYS A 24 26.56 0.05 9.61
CA LYS A 24 26.22 0.98 8.52
C LYS A 24 27.17 0.95 7.31
N SER A 25 27.97 -0.09 7.15
CA SER A 25 28.93 -0.22 6.04
C SER A 25 28.35 -0.82 4.76
N LYS A 26 27.26 -1.58 4.87
CA LYS A 26 26.62 -2.34 3.79
C LYS A 26 25.11 -2.22 3.90
N ALA A 27 24.38 -2.41 2.80
CA ALA A 27 22.92 -2.44 2.82
C ALA A 27 22.37 -3.65 2.06
N LEU A 28 21.25 -4.17 2.54
CA LEU A 28 20.42 -5.13 1.82
C LEU A 28 19.32 -4.41 1.07
N LEU A 29 18.95 -4.96 -0.06
CA LEU A 29 17.71 -4.63 -0.77
C LEU A 29 17.11 -5.90 -1.38
N MET A 30 15.79 -5.90 -1.56
CA MET A 30 15.05 -6.98 -2.19
C MET A 30 14.67 -6.60 -3.61
N THR A 31 14.84 -7.54 -4.53
CA THR A 31 14.25 -7.47 -5.87
C THR A 31 13.11 -8.46 -5.99
N LYS A 32 12.03 -8.04 -6.66
CA LYS A 32 10.94 -8.93 -7.08
C LYS A 32 10.80 -8.88 -8.59
N LYS A 33 10.65 -10.05 -9.22
CA LYS A 33 10.39 -10.19 -10.67
C LYS A 33 9.20 -11.10 -10.89
N CYS A 34 8.44 -10.86 -11.96
CA CYS A 34 7.34 -11.73 -12.34
C CYS A 34 7.84 -13.15 -12.65
N ASP A 35 7.13 -14.15 -12.12
CA ASP A 35 7.26 -15.56 -12.47
C ASP A 35 6.03 -15.98 -13.26
N LYS A 36 6.13 -15.91 -14.58
CA LYS A 36 5.00 -16.18 -15.47
C LYS A 36 4.54 -17.64 -15.41
N GLU A 37 5.47 -18.59 -15.21
CA GLU A 37 5.16 -20.02 -15.18
C GLU A 37 4.31 -20.38 -13.96
N ASN A 38 4.65 -19.81 -12.80
CA ASN A 38 3.93 -20.06 -11.55
C ASN A 38 2.88 -18.97 -11.25
N ASN A 39 2.68 -18.03 -12.18
CA ASN A 39 1.77 -16.90 -12.01
C ASN A 39 1.97 -16.18 -10.68
N GLY A 40 3.21 -15.84 -10.36
CA GLY A 40 3.62 -15.26 -9.08
C GLY A 40 4.84 -14.36 -9.23
N TYR A 41 5.56 -14.18 -8.13
CA TYR A 41 6.75 -13.34 -8.09
C TYR A 41 7.92 -14.09 -7.44
N LYS A 42 9.12 -13.94 -7.99
CA LYS A 42 10.39 -14.39 -7.40
C LYS A 42 11.05 -13.25 -6.65
N SER A 43 11.39 -13.48 -5.38
CA SER A 43 12.02 -12.51 -4.48
C SER A 43 13.45 -12.90 -4.15
N ASN A 44 14.43 -12.02 -4.37
CA ASN A 44 15.84 -12.27 -4.09
C ASN A 44 16.48 -11.08 -3.38
N LEU A 45 17.47 -11.37 -2.53
CA LEU A 45 18.26 -10.36 -1.83
C LEU A 45 19.51 -9.97 -2.60
N TRP A 46 19.86 -8.71 -2.50
CA TRP A 46 21.06 -8.09 -3.03
C TRP A 46 21.80 -7.34 -1.93
N LEU A 47 23.11 -7.35 -2.00
CA LEU A 47 23.99 -6.57 -1.15
C LEU A 47 24.49 -5.35 -1.91
N PHE A 48 24.32 -4.18 -1.33
CA PHE A 48 24.90 -2.93 -1.77
C PHE A 48 26.05 -2.52 -0.85
N THR A 49 27.19 -2.12 -1.42
CA THR A 49 28.35 -1.61 -0.71
C THR A 49 28.60 -0.15 -1.11
N PRO A 50 28.39 0.83 -0.20
CA PRO A 50 28.59 2.25 -0.49
C PRO A 50 29.98 2.61 -0.97
N ALA A 51 31.01 2.01 -0.38
CA ALA A 51 32.42 2.35 -0.63
C ALA A 51 32.84 2.20 -2.10
N ASP A 52 32.29 1.23 -2.81
CA ASP A 52 32.59 0.98 -4.23
C ASP A 52 31.34 1.11 -5.14
N LYS A 53 30.21 1.51 -4.54
CA LYS A 53 28.89 1.68 -5.22
C LYS A 53 28.44 0.42 -5.97
N LYS A 54 28.80 -0.77 -5.49
CA LYS A 54 28.46 -2.03 -6.14
C LYS A 54 27.27 -2.72 -5.51
N VAL A 55 26.48 -3.38 -6.36
CA VAL A 55 25.44 -4.31 -5.96
C VAL A 55 25.80 -5.72 -6.43
N LYS A 56 25.63 -6.73 -5.55
CA LYS A 56 25.81 -8.13 -5.88
C LYS A 56 24.61 -8.96 -5.40
N PRO A 57 24.19 -10.00 -6.16
CA PRO A 57 23.14 -10.90 -5.70
C PRO A 57 23.65 -11.73 -4.50
N LEU A 58 22.79 -11.91 -3.50
CA LEU A 58 23.03 -12.80 -2.37
C LEU A 58 22.25 -14.10 -2.47
N THR A 59 21.03 -14.05 -3.02
CA THR A 59 20.18 -15.23 -3.19
C THR A 59 19.69 -15.32 -4.63
N SER A 60 19.34 -16.54 -5.06
CA SER A 60 18.87 -16.84 -6.43
C SER A 60 17.63 -17.75 -6.48
N ALA A 61 17.22 -18.33 -5.34
CA ALA A 61 16.10 -19.28 -5.29
C ALA A 61 14.73 -18.64 -5.56
N GLY A 62 14.61 -17.34 -5.37
CA GLY A 62 13.38 -16.61 -5.63
C GLY A 62 12.30 -16.76 -4.55
N ASP A 63 12.65 -17.25 -3.37
CA ASP A 63 11.74 -17.66 -2.28
C ASP A 63 11.90 -16.84 -0.99
N VAL A 64 12.63 -15.74 -1.04
CA VAL A 64 12.90 -14.90 0.14
C VAL A 64 11.62 -14.16 0.58
N GLY A 65 11.24 -14.38 1.85
CA GLY A 65 10.19 -13.63 2.53
C GLY A 65 10.73 -12.44 3.34
N ASN A 66 10.38 -12.36 4.63
CA ASN A 66 10.92 -11.36 5.53
C ASN A 66 12.42 -11.56 5.75
N PHE A 67 13.17 -10.48 5.81
CA PHE A 67 14.63 -10.53 6.00
C PHE A 67 15.11 -9.42 6.93
N THR A 68 16.26 -9.65 7.57
CA THR A 68 16.95 -8.66 8.40
C THR A 68 18.41 -9.04 8.56
N TRP A 69 19.22 -8.10 9.04
CA TRP A 69 20.58 -8.36 9.50
C TRP A 69 20.55 -9.14 10.81
N LEU A 70 21.39 -10.17 10.92
CA LEU A 70 21.68 -10.83 12.18
C LEU A 70 22.83 -10.09 12.88
N ASN A 71 23.88 -9.80 12.14
CA ASN A 71 25.03 -8.99 12.53
C ASN A 71 25.66 -8.35 11.27
N ASP A 72 26.88 -7.82 11.33
CA ASP A 72 27.51 -7.12 10.20
C ASP A 72 27.92 -8.05 9.04
N GLU A 73 28.00 -9.36 9.27
CA GLU A 73 28.47 -10.36 8.29
C GLU A 73 27.45 -11.45 7.97
N GLU A 74 26.32 -11.48 8.67
CA GLU A 74 25.29 -12.49 8.50
C GLU A 74 23.88 -11.86 8.41
N ILE A 75 23.06 -12.50 7.60
CA ILE A 75 21.64 -12.13 7.43
C ILE A 75 20.74 -13.30 7.74
N ILE A 76 19.50 -13.03 8.14
CA ILE A 76 18.46 -14.04 8.26
C ILE A 76 17.26 -13.65 7.41
N PHE A 77 16.56 -14.67 6.92
CA PHE A 77 15.34 -14.48 6.14
C PHE A 77 14.41 -15.68 6.26
N THR A 78 13.12 -15.45 6.08
CA THR A 78 12.12 -16.54 6.03
C THR A 78 12.07 -17.13 4.63
N ALA A 79 12.02 -18.46 4.54
CA ALA A 79 11.77 -19.23 3.33
C ALA A 79 11.19 -20.59 3.69
N MET A 80 10.52 -21.25 2.74
CA MET A 80 10.00 -22.59 2.93
C MET A 80 10.70 -23.54 1.94
N ARG A 81 11.80 -24.18 2.36
CA ARG A 81 12.65 -24.99 1.49
C ARG A 81 12.56 -26.49 1.77
N ASP A 82 12.32 -26.89 3.02
CA ASP A 82 12.18 -28.29 3.43
C ASP A 82 10.91 -28.92 2.82
N PRO A 83 11.01 -29.95 1.95
CA PRO A 83 9.84 -30.60 1.34
C PRO A 83 8.92 -31.27 2.37
N ALA A 84 9.47 -31.80 3.46
CA ALA A 84 8.69 -32.44 4.51
C ALA A 84 7.83 -31.40 5.24
N LEU A 85 8.40 -30.24 5.49
CA LEU A 85 7.67 -29.13 6.12
C LEU A 85 6.61 -28.54 5.18
N LYS A 86 6.89 -28.43 3.88
CA LYS A 86 5.88 -28.03 2.88
C LYS A 86 4.65 -28.96 2.91
N ASN A 87 4.89 -30.28 3.03
CA ASN A 87 3.81 -31.26 3.10
C ASN A 87 2.98 -31.10 4.38
N LYS A 88 3.61 -30.81 5.52
CA LYS A 88 2.91 -30.53 6.79
C LYS A 88 2.03 -29.28 6.67
N VAL A 89 2.57 -28.20 6.11
CA VAL A 89 1.81 -26.97 5.88
C VAL A 89 0.65 -27.22 4.91
N ALA A 90 0.86 -27.97 3.84
CA ALA A 90 -0.21 -28.36 2.92
C ALA A 90 -1.30 -29.24 3.60
N ALA A 91 -0.93 -30.00 4.62
CA ALA A 91 -1.87 -30.78 5.44
C ALA A 91 -2.63 -29.94 6.48
N GLY A 92 -2.25 -28.68 6.70
CA GLY A 92 -2.95 -27.74 7.60
C GLY A 92 -2.17 -27.35 8.86
N GLU A 93 -0.91 -27.79 9.02
CA GLU A 93 -0.04 -27.30 10.08
C GLU A 93 0.46 -25.87 9.77
N THR A 94 0.86 -25.15 10.81
CA THR A 94 1.51 -23.84 10.69
C THR A 94 2.99 -23.95 10.99
N TRP A 95 3.84 -23.43 10.12
CA TRP A 95 5.29 -23.44 10.32
C TRP A 95 5.94 -22.24 9.67
N THR A 96 6.94 -21.67 10.34
CA THR A 96 7.87 -20.70 9.76
C THR A 96 9.29 -21.22 9.91
N SER A 97 10.05 -21.28 8.80
CA SER A 97 11.49 -21.53 8.83
C SER A 97 12.26 -20.26 8.53
N VAL A 98 13.29 -20.02 9.33
CA VAL A 98 14.23 -18.91 9.19
C VAL A 98 15.58 -19.49 8.78
N TYR A 99 16.14 -18.95 7.71
CA TYR A 99 17.44 -19.32 7.16
C TYR A 99 18.47 -18.25 7.46
N LYS A 100 19.70 -18.65 7.71
CA LYS A 100 20.88 -17.79 7.88
C LYS A 100 21.77 -17.87 6.65
N LEU A 101 22.36 -16.77 6.24
CA LEU A 101 23.33 -16.69 5.15
C LEU A 101 24.47 -15.76 5.53
N ALA A 102 25.72 -16.25 5.43
CA ALA A 102 26.92 -15.45 5.58
C ALA A 102 27.25 -14.65 4.30
N LEU A 103 27.66 -13.40 4.42
CA LEU A 103 28.02 -12.53 3.28
C LEU A 103 29.32 -12.97 2.59
N GLY A 104 30.17 -13.72 3.28
CA GLY A 104 31.43 -14.27 2.77
C GLY A 104 31.25 -15.38 1.71
N GLY A 105 30.04 -15.91 1.57
CA GLY A 105 29.68 -17.00 0.64
C GLY A 105 29.19 -18.22 1.38
N GLY A 106 28.76 -19.25 0.63
CA GLY A 106 28.16 -20.45 1.14
C GLY A 106 26.67 -20.54 0.77
N GLU A 107 26.02 -21.60 1.23
CA GLU A 107 24.57 -21.80 1.09
C GLU A 107 23.85 -21.30 2.35
N ALA A 108 22.59 -20.89 2.18
CA ALA A 108 21.76 -20.53 3.31
C ALA A 108 21.35 -21.80 4.09
N GLU A 109 21.62 -21.80 5.38
CA GLU A 109 21.30 -22.89 6.30
C GLU A 109 20.08 -22.56 7.12
N GLU A 110 19.25 -23.57 7.44
CA GLU A 110 18.16 -23.37 8.37
C GLU A 110 18.70 -23.02 9.76
N TYR A 111 18.30 -21.85 10.24
CA TYR A 111 18.81 -21.29 11.50
C TYR A 111 17.93 -21.69 12.68
N PHE A 112 16.62 -21.59 12.48
CA PHE A 112 15.60 -22.14 13.38
C PHE A 112 14.26 -22.29 12.65
N ARG A 113 13.36 -23.06 13.23
CA ARG A 113 11.97 -23.17 12.79
C ARG A 113 11.02 -23.10 13.97
N LEU A 114 9.82 -22.64 13.74
CA LEU A 114 8.76 -22.51 14.75
C LEU A 114 7.43 -23.00 14.18
N PRO A 115 6.58 -23.67 15.02
CA PRO A 115 5.24 -24.08 14.65
C PRO A 115 4.24 -22.89 14.71
N GLU A 116 4.67 -21.72 14.25
CA GLU A 116 3.96 -20.45 14.34
C GLU A 116 3.99 -19.69 13.01
N ILE A 117 3.04 -18.79 12.80
CA ILE A 117 3.07 -17.84 11.68
C ILE A 117 3.82 -16.59 12.12
N VAL A 118 5.11 -16.53 11.85
CA VAL A 118 5.95 -15.36 12.15
C VAL A 118 5.81 -14.32 11.03
N THR A 119 5.28 -13.16 11.37
CA THR A 119 5.04 -12.05 10.45
C THR A 119 6.08 -10.92 10.58
N GLY A 120 6.88 -10.90 11.64
CA GLY A 120 7.95 -9.92 11.85
C GLY A 120 9.04 -10.48 12.75
N ILE A 121 10.29 -10.08 12.47
CA ILE A 121 11.48 -10.47 13.24
C ILE A 121 12.31 -9.22 13.51
N LYS A 122 12.65 -8.99 14.79
CA LYS A 122 13.67 -8.05 15.22
C LYS A 122 14.76 -8.81 15.95
N VAL A 123 16.00 -8.58 15.59
CA VAL A 123 17.17 -9.21 16.20
C VAL A 123 17.57 -8.42 17.43
N LEU A 124 17.74 -9.08 18.55
CA LEU A 124 18.35 -8.54 19.78
C LEU A 124 19.83 -8.90 19.84
N ASP A 125 20.13 -10.15 19.56
CA ASP A 125 21.48 -10.72 19.39
C ASP A 125 21.40 -12.02 18.58
N ASP A 126 22.49 -12.78 18.47
CA ASP A 126 22.57 -14.03 17.69
C ASP A 126 21.64 -15.16 18.20
N GLU A 127 21.11 -15.06 19.40
CA GLU A 127 20.26 -16.10 20.02
C GLU A 127 18.86 -15.60 20.36
N ASN A 128 18.67 -14.30 20.53
CA ASN A 128 17.45 -13.69 21.06
C ASN A 128 16.79 -12.79 20.03
N PHE A 129 15.46 -12.94 19.90
CA PHE A 129 14.65 -12.25 18.90
C PHE A 129 13.35 -11.73 19.51
N VAL A 130 12.86 -10.61 18.97
CA VAL A 130 11.47 -10.19 19.14
C VAL A 130 10.70 -10.64 17.91
N LEU A 131 9.74 -11.53 18.10
CA LEU A 131 8.91 -12.06 17.03
C LEU A 131 7.51 -11.46 17.10
N THR A 132 6.97 -11.10 15.94
CA THR A 132 5.55 -10.83 15.77
C THR A 132 4.91 -12.07 15.19
N ILE A 133 3.92 -12.63 15.91
CA ILE A 133 3.25 -13.89 15.57
C ILE A 133 1.78 -13.59 15.26
N SER A 134 1.25 -14.20 14.20
CA SER A 134 -0.19 -14.19 13.92
C SER A 134 -0.83 -15.38 14.61
N ASN A 135 -1.49 -15.14 15.74
CA ASN A 135 -2.24 -16.16 16.48
C ASN A 135 -3.72 -16.16 16.05
N ASN A 136 -4.34 -17.34 16.07
CA ASN A 136 -5.77 -17.51 15.84
C ASN A 136 -6.38 -18.33 17.00
N SER A 137 -7.12 -17.65 17.89
CA SER A 137 -7.74 -18.28 19.05
C SER A 137 -8.79 -19.35 18.71
N ASN A 138 -9.32 -19.32 17.48
CA ASN A 138 -10.30 -20.30 17.00
C ASN A 138 -9.64 -21.59 16.47
N ARG A 139 -8.30 -21.60 16.34
CA ARG A 139 -7.52 -22.74 15.88
C ARG A 139 -6.89 -23.47 17.08
N PRO A 140 -7.10 -24.80 17.23
CA PRO A 140 -6.38 -25.56 18.24
C PRO A 140 -4.88 -25.62 17.94
N ASP A 141 -4.06 -25.79 18.99
CA ASP A 141 -2.61 -26.00 18.86
C ASP A 141 -2.32 -27.40 18.35
N ILE A 142 -2.49 -27.59 17.02
CA ILE A 142 -2.32 -28.85 16.34
C ILE A 142 -0.86 -29.32 16.35
N GLU A 143 0.06 -28.38 16.37
CA GLU A 143 1.49 -28.60 16.29
C GLU A 143 2.01 -29.32 17.55
N SER A 144 1.43 -29.09 18.71
CA SER A 144 1.74 -29.77 19.98
C SER A 144 1.12 -31.17 20.11
N MET A 145 0.15 -31.50 19.24
CA MET A 145 -0.54 -32.80 19.27
C MET A 145 0.25 -33.90 18.55
N GLU A 146 0.01 -35.16 18.94
CA GLU A 146 0.63 -36.33 18.32
C GLU A 146 -0.41 -37.46 18.01
N GLY A 147 -0.03 -38.42 17.16
CA GLY A 147 -0.80 -39.60 16.86
C GLY A 147 -2.24 -39.33 16.43
N ASP A 148 -3.18 -40.08 17.00
CA ASP A 148 -4.60 -40.03 16.64
C ASP A 148 -5.26 -38.69 16.99
N GLU A 149 -4.79 -38.00 18.02
CA GLU A 149 -5.31 -36.70 18.42
C GLU A 149 -5.03 -35.63 17.34
N LYS A 150 -3.78 -35.58 16.89
CA LYS A 150 -3.36 -34.72 15.77
C LYS A 150 -4.12 -35.05 14.48
N ALA A 151 -4.25 -36.31 14.15
CA ALA A 151 -4.99 -36.73 12.96
C ALA A 151 -6.46 -36.29 13.01
N LYS A 152 -7.12 -36.42 14.15
CA LYS A 152 -8.49 -35.94 14.35
C LYS A 152 -8.61 -34.45 14.26
N ALA A 153 -7.67 -33.68 14.86
CA ALA A 153 -7.65 -32.23 14.79
C ALA A 153 -7.47 -31.70 13.35
N LEU A 154 -6.54 -32.30 12.60
CA LEU A 154 -6.33 -31.99 11.16
C LEU A 154 -7.56 -32.36 10.32
N ALA A 155 -8.18 -33.53 10.57
CA ALA A 155 -9.41 -33.90 9.87
C ALA A 155 -10.56 -32.92 10.16
N LYS A 156 -10.70 -32.52 11.43
CA LYS A 156 -11.70 -31.50 11.82
C LYS A 156 -11.41 -30.18 11.13
N GLN A 157 -10.18 -29.66 11.18
CA GLN A 157 -9.78 -28.42 10.53
C GLN A 157 -10.05 -28.45 9.01
N LYS A 158 -9.83 -29.62 8.38
CA LYS A 158 -10.15 -29.81 6.96
C LYS A 158 -11.66 -29.79 6.71
N ALA A 159 -12.46 -30.39 7.58
CA ALA A 159 -13.92 -30.37 7.48
C ALA A 159 -14.50 -28.97 7.72
N ASP A 160 -13.88 -28.21 8.63
CA ASP A 160 -14.31 -26.85 8.99
C ASP A 160 -13.96 -25.78 7.91
N LYS A 161 -13.29 -26.16 6.82
CA LYS A 161 -12.96 -25.22 5.72
C LYS A 161 -14.16 -24.71 4.91
N ASP A 162 -15.30 -25.38 5.03
CA ASP A 162 -16.47 -25.11 4.21
C ASP A 162 -17.40 -24.05 4.81
N TYR A 163 -17.06 -23.49 6.02
CA TYR A 163 -17.82 -22.45 6.66
C TYR A 163 -16.95 -21.56 7.55
N GLU A 164 -17.43 -20.33 7.80
CA GLU A 164 -16.83 -19.38 8.72
C GLU A 164 -17.85 -18.97 9.80
N VAL A 165 -17.41 -18.89 11.04
CA VAL A 165 -18.20 -18.35 12.14
C VAL A 165 -17.62 -17.01 12.50
N VAL A 166 -18.44 -15.96 12.41
CA VAL A 166 -18.00 -14.58 12.66
C VAL A 166 -18.83 -13.94 13.75
N ASP A 167 -18.17 -13.35 14.73
CA ASP A 167 -18.76 -12.70 15.89
C ASP A 167 -18.07 -11.38 16.26
N GLU A 168 -17.18 -10.89 15.37
CA GLU A 168 -16.49 -9.62 15.55
C GLU A 168 -16.36 -8.83 14.24
N LEU A 169 -16.10 -7.52 14.34
CA LEU A 169 -15.82 -6.63 13.23
C LEU A 169 -14.42 -6.02 13.38
N PRO A 170 -13.66 -5.97 12.28
CA PRO A 170 -13.97 -6.54 10.95
C PRO A 170 -13.92 -8.07 10.99
N PHE A 171 -14.80 -8.74 10.26
CA PHE A 171 -14.80 -10.20 10.15
C PHE A 171 -13.82 -10.70 9.07
N TRP A 172 -13.41 -9.85 8.16
CA TRP A 172 -12.36 -10.11 7.16
C TRP A 172 -11.44 -8.90 6.99
N GLY A 173 -10.34 -9.07 6.27
CA GLY A 173 -9.40 -8.02 5.93
C GLY A 173 -8.87 -8.18 4.52
N ASN A 174 -8.72 -7.08 3.79
CA ASN A 174 -8.21 -7.13 2.41
C ASN A 174 -6.81 -7.76 2.36
N GLY A 175 -6.66 -8.83 1.57
CA GLY A 175 -5.44 -9.64 1.47
C GLY A 175 -5.15 -10.54 2.67
N MET A 176 -6.05 -10.59 3.67
CA MET A 176 -5.91 -11.41 4.89
C MET A 176 -6.95 -12.52 5.01
N GLY A 177 -8.02 -12.47 4.22
CA GLY A 177 -9.18 -13.35 4.37
C GLY A 177 -9.96 -13.05 5.63
N PHE A 178 -10.66 -14.06 6.17
CA PHE A 178 -11.40 -13.94 7.43
C PHE A 178 -10.43 -13.75 8.61
N THR A 179 -10.73 -12.78 9.47
CA THR A 179 -9.86 -12.31 10.57
C THR A 179 -10.41 -12.60 11.95
N ASN A 180 -11.60 -13.22 12.03
CA ASN A 180 -12.26 -13.53 13.30
C ASN A 180 -11.33 -14.37 14.21
N GLY A 181 -11.10 -13.89 15.43
CA GLY A 181 -10.19 -14.53 16.39
C GLY A 181 -8.71 -14.43 16.07
N LYS A 182 -8.29 -13.84 14.95
CA LYS A 182 -6.88 -13.63 14.61
C LYS A 182 -6.33 -12.37 15.29
N ARG A 183 -5.15 -12.52 15.94
CA ARG A 183 -4.44 -11.42 16.59
C ARG A 183 -2.97 -11.45 16.26
N SER A 184 -2.37 -10.28 16.22
CA SER A 184 -0.92 -10.12 16.14
C SER A 184 -0.36 -9.99 17.55
N GLU A 185 0.51 -10.90 17.95
CA GLU A 185 1.13 -10.96 19.27
C GLU A 185 2.63 -10.77 19.18
N ILE A 186 3.23 -10.25 20.27
CA ILE A 186 4.67 -10.01 20.37
C ILE A 186 5.24 -10.99 21.40
N HIS A 187 6.30 -11.69 20.99
CA HIS A 187 7.00 -12.66 21.82
C HIS A 187 8.52 -12.42 21.80
N LEU A 188 9.15 -12.65 22.94
CA LEU A 188 10.59 -12.90 23.00
C LEU A 188 10.84 -14.38 22.68
N PHE A 189 11.84 -14.64 21.85
CA PHE A 189 12.24 -15.98 21.45
C PHE A 189 13.73 -16.18 21.61
N ASN A 190 14.13 -17.24 22.35
CA ASN A 190 15.51 -17.72 22.37
C ASN A 190 15.60 -19.01 21.53
N LYS A 191 16.44 -18.97 20.48
CA LYS A 191 16.52 -20.09 19.53
C LYS A 191 17.12 -21.38 20.11
N ASN A 192 18.01 -21.26 21.12
CA ASN A 192 18.67 -22.42 21.73
C ASN A 192 17.73 -23.15 22.71
N GLU A 193 16.87 -22.40 23.41
CA GLU A 193 15.86 -22.95 24.29
C GLU A 193 14.61 -23.41 23.53
N GLY A 194 14.37 -22.86 22.33
CA GLY A 194 13.15 -23.09 21.54
C GLY A 194 11.87 -22.53 22.19
N LYS A 195 12.02 -21.59 23.14
CA LYS A 195 10.91 -21.08 23.95
C LYS A 195 10.47 -19.70 23.54
N LEU A 196 9.15 -19.52 23.45
CA LEU A 196 8.47 -18.25 23.29
C LEU A 196 8.04 -17.70 24.68
N LYS A 197 8.40 -16.45 24.96
CA LYS A 197 7.93 -15.71 26.13
C LYS A 197 7.04 -14.57 25.66
N PRO A 198 5.74 -14.55 26.03
CA PRO A 198 4.84 -13.52 25.56
C PRO A 198 5.19 -12.14 26.15
N VAL A 199 5.19 -11.12 25.30
CA VAL A 199 5.26 -9.69 25.65
C VAL A 199 3.86 -9.09 25.61
N SER A 200 3.09 -9.43 24.58
CA SER A 200 1.67 -9.08 24.46
C SER A 200 0.88 -10.30 24.03
N VAL A 201 -0.35 -10.43 24.52
CA VAL A 201 -1.17 -11.64 24.33
C VAL A 201 -2.61 -11.29 23.95
N TYR A 202 -3.28 -12.29 23.34
CA TYR A 202 -4.72 -12.30 23.16
C TYR A 202 -5.48 -11.84 24.42
N PRO A 203 -6.59 -11.06 24.31
CA PRO A 203 -7.37 -10.79 23.11
C PRO A 203 -6.97 -9.54 22.33
N LEU A 204 -5.87 -8.91 22.65
CA LEU A 204 -5.40 -7.67 22.04
C LEU A 204 -4.54 -7.94 20.81
N SER A 205 -4.57 -7.06 19.82
CA SER A 205 -3.68 -7.10 18.67
C SER A 205 -2.58 -6.07 18.83
N SER A 206 -1.33 -6.49 18.67
CA SER A 206 -0.16 -5.67 18.95
C SER A 206 0.79 -5.59 17.77
N ARG A 207 1.47 -4.45 17.60
CA ARG A 207 2.55 -4.29 16.63
C ARG A 207 3.75 -3.62 17.24
N VAL A 208 4.93 -4.14 16.97
CA VAL A 208 6.19 -3.51 17.39
C VAL A 208 6.29 -2.16 16.69
N ALA A 209 6.51 -1.11 17.45
CA ALA A 209 6.80 0.24 16.96
C ALA A 209 8.31 0.42 16.82
N ASP A 210 9.08 0.11 17.88
CA ASP A 210 10.53 0.20 17.87
C ASP A 210 11.15 -0.72 18.92
N VAL A 211 12.45 -1.03 18.76
CA VAL A 211 13.23 -1.81 19.74
C VAL A 211 14.58 -1.13 19.93
N LYS A 212 14.93 -0.79 21.17
CA LYS A 212 16.18 -0.12 21.51
C LYS A 212 16.60 -0.45 22.95
N ASP A 213 17.87 -0.75 23.16
CA ASP A 213 18.53 -0.89 24.47
C ASP A 213 17.72 -1.76 25.47
N GLY A 214 17.33 -2.96 25.03
CA GLY A 214 16.56 -3.90 25.86
C GLY A 214 15.10 -3.49 26.11
N LYS A 215 14.58 -2.51 25.37
CA LYS A 215 13.20 -2.04 25.47
C LYS A 215 12.43 -2.26 24.16
N ILE A 216 11.20 -2.73 24.27
CA ILE A 216 10.27 -2.92 23.14
C ILE A 216 9.16 -1.91 23.29
N LEU A 217 9.08 -0.96 22.35
CA LEU A 217 7.96 -0.04 22.23
C LEU A 217 6.93 -0.64 21.28
N TYR A 218 5.66 -0.72 21.70
CA TYR A 218 4.64 -1.36 20.87
C TYR A 218 3.27 -0.72 21.04
N ILE A 219 2.47 -0.81 19.99
CA ILE A 219 1.12 -0.24 19.89
C ILE A 219 0.12 -1.39 20.01
N VAL A 220 -0.90 -1.19 20.87
CA VAL A 220 -1.93 -2.18 21.17
C VAL A 220 -3.28 -1.68 20.67
N SER A 221 -3.93 -2.46 19.82
CA SER A 221 -5.32 -2.30 19.42
C SER A 221 -6.21 -3.25 20.20
N ASP A 222 -7.35 -2.75 20.65
CA ASP A 222 -8.28 -3.46 21.49
C ASP A 222 -9.55 -3.84 20.71
N PHE A 223 -10.28 -4.82 21.23
CA PHE A 223 -11.62 -5.18 20.76
C PHE A 223 -12.62 -4.94 21.90
N VAL A 224 -13.64 -4.15 21.62
CA VAL A 224 -14.67 -3.81 22.60
C VAL A 224 -16.00 -4.36 22.09
N LYS A 225 -16.56 -5.35 22.78
CA LYS A 225 -17.81 -6.03 22.39
C LYS A 225 -17.80 -6.53 20.95
N GLY A 226 -16.70 -7.18 20.53
CA GLY A 226 -16.55 -7.70 19.19
C GLY A 226 -16.25 -6.64 18.11
N LEU A 227 -15.94 -5.41 18.49
CA LEU A 227 -15.60 -4.32 17.56
C LEU A 227 -14.16 -3.88 17.75
N ALA A 228 -13.36 -3.86 16.68
CA ALA A 228 -12.00 -3.34 16.74
C ALA A 228 -12.00 -1.83 17.05
N ALA A 229 -11.26 -1.44 18.09
CA ALA A 229 -11.18 -0.06 18.52
C ALA A 229 -10.41 0.79 17.50
N ARG A 230 -10.91 2.00 17.23
CA ARG A 230 -10.24 2.98 16.33
C ARG A 230 -9.11 3.73 17.03
N LYS A 231 -9.14 3.78 18.37
CA LYS A 231 -8.10 4.33 19.22
C LYS A 231 -7.30 3.21 19.84
N ASN A 232 -6.03 3.46 20.08
CA ASN A 232 -5.09 2.46 20.55
C ASN A 232 -4.23 3.00 21.68
N SER A 233 -3.41 2.16 22.27
CA SER A 233 -2.52 2.52 23.37
C SER A 233 -1.06 2.24 23.01
N LEU A 234 -0.15 2.97 23.66
CA LEU A 234 1.30 2.77 23.55
C LEU A 234 1.82 2.13 24.82
N TRP A 235 2.63 1.09 24.65
CA TRP A 235 3.20 0.31 25.73
C TRP A 235 4.72 0.19 25.55
N LEU A 236 5.41 0.04 26.68
CA LEU A 236 6.83 -0.25 26.77
C LEU A 236 7.02 -1.56 27.53
N TYR A 237 7.79 -2.49 26.98
CA TYR A 237 8.24 -3.69 27.68
C TYR A 237 9.74 -3.57 27.94
N ASP A 238 10.13 -3.68 29.20
CA ASP A 238 11.52 -3.75 29.65
C ASP A 238 11.95 -5.22 29.71
N ILE A 239 12.88 -5.62 28.85
CA ILE A 239 13.29 -7.04 28.71
C ILE A 239 14.00 -7.51 29.99
N GLU A 240 14.84 -6.68 30.60
CA GLU A 240 15.59 -7.04 31.80
C GLU A 240 14.69 -7.26 33.01
N LYS A 241 13.74 -6.35 33.21
CA LYS A 241 12.75 -6.45 34.31
C LYS A 241 11.65 -7.46 34.02
N GLY A 242 11.35 -7.72 32.75
CA GLY A 242 10.22 -8.55 32.35
C GLY A 242 8.87 -7.90 32.59
N GLU A 243 8.79 -6.58 32.57
CA GLU A 243 7.61 -5.78 32.96
C GLU A 243 7.08 -4.95 31.80
N ASN A 244 5.76 -4.79 31.75
CA ASN A 244 5.03 -3.94 30.82
C ASN A 244 4.58 -2.64 31.51
N GLU A 245 4.81 -1.52 30.84
CA GLU A 245 4.30 -0.21 31.23
C GLU A 245 3.41 0.37 30.13
N LYS A 246 2.23 0.86 30.49
CA LYS A 246 1.35 1.58 29.57
C LYS A 246 1.73 3.06 29.55
N LEU A 247 2.32 3.53 28.47
CA LEU A 247 2.76 4.91 28.33
C LEU A 247 1.65 5.87 27.89
N VAL A 248 0.74 5.44 26.99
CA VAL A 248 -0.38 6.23 26.50
C VAL A 248 -1.65 5.38 26.51
N ALA A 249 -2.70 5.89 27.18
CA ALA A 249 -4.00 5.22 27.26
C ALA A 249 -4.78 5.35 25.93
N LYS A 250 -5.67 4.38 25.66
CA LYS A 250 -6.45 4.27 24.43
C LYS A 250 -7.57 5.30 24.24
N ASP A 251 -7.85 6.10 25.24
CA ASP A 251 -9.14 6.83 25.30
C ASP A 251 -9.22 8.02 24.32
N LYS A 252 -8.10 8.58 23.97
CA LYS A 252 -8.05 9.80 23.15
C LYS A 252 -7.42 9.58 21.77
N TRP A 253 -6.34 8.83 21.67
CA TRP A 253 -5.42 8.87 20.54
C TRP A 253 -5.56 7.69 19.56
N ALA A 254 -5.55 8.00 18.28
CA ALA A 254 -5.23 7.08 17.19
C ALA A 254 -3.73 7.24 16.88
N ILE A 255 -2.90 6.42 17.50
CA ILE A 255 -1.43 6.42 17.33
C ILE A 255 -1.10 5.74 16.00
N ARG A 256 -0.46 6.48 15.11
CA ARG A 256 -0.05 6.00 13.77
C ARG A 256 1.34 5.40 13.80
N ASN A 257 2.30 6.11 14.40
CA ASN A 257 3.68 5.68 14.58
C ASN A 257 4.20 6.09 15.96
N ALA A 258 5.23 5.39 16.43
CA ALA A 258 6.01 5.77 17.61
C ALA A 258 7.42 5.21 17.46
N GLY A 259 8.40 5.77 18.17
CA GLY A 259 9.77 5.29 18.15
C GLY A 259 10.63 6.04 19.15
N PHE A 260 11.84 5.52 19.35
CA PHE A 260 12.86 6.19 20.15
C PHE A 260 13.58 7.22 19.27
N THR A 261 13.87 8.38 19.83
CA THR A 261 14.87 9.30 19.28
C THR A 261 16.29 8.79 19.64
N GLY A 262 17.31 9.37 19.02
CA GLY A 262 18.70 9.02 19.36
C GLY A 262 19.14 9.36 20.80
N VAL A 263 18.37 10.18 21.51
CA VAL A 263 18.60 10.62 22.91
C VAL A 263 17.57 10.04 23.89
N ASP A 264 17.07 8.86 23.62
CA ASP A 264 16.16 8.07 24.47
C ASP A 264 14.80 8.72 24.80
N LYS A 265 14.43 9.79 24.08
CA LYS A 265 13.06 10.30 24.13
C LYS A 265 12.17 9.48 23.21
N ILE A 266 10.89 9.36 23.56
CA ILE A 266 9.90 8.70 22.74
C ILE A 266 9.13 9.78 21.97
N PHE A 267 9.07 9.62 20.64
CA PHE A 267 8.12 10.39 19.84
C PHE A 267 6.88 9.55 19.52
N VAL A 268 5.76 10.24 19.39
CA VAL A 268 4.47 9.61 19.06
C VAL A 268 3.81 10.45 17.94
N GLN A 269 3.46 9.80 16.84
CA GLN A 269 2.63 10.41 15.82
C GLN A 269 1.18 9.98 16.07
N ALA A 270 0.31 10.93 16.42
CA ALA A 270 -1.06 10.64 16.82
C ALA A 270 -2.04 11.75 16.44
N THR A 271 -3.31 11.37 16.29
CA THR A 271 -4.43 12.29 16.13
C THR A 271 -5.61 11.82 17.00
N ASP A 272 -6.49 12.73 17.38
CA ASP A 272 -7.78 12.35 18.00
C ASP A 272 -8.90 12.20 16.96
N ASN A 273 -8.61 12.47 15.67
CA ASN A 273 -9.54 12.48 14.55
C ASN A 273 -10.74 13.43 14.74
N ALA A 274 -10.60 14.46 15.56
CA ALA A 274 -11.74 15.31 15.94
C ALA A 274 -12.13 16.30 14.85
N LYS A 275 -11.15 16.86 14.14
CA LYS A 275 -11.41 17.96 13.18
C LYS A 275 -11.67 17.42 11.76
N HIS A 276 -10.81 16.55 11.24
CA HIS A 276 -10.86 16.06 9.86
C HIS A 276 -11.14 14.56 9.74
N GLY A 277 -11.62 13.92 10.83
CA GLY A 277 -11.99 12.52 10.86
C GLY A 277 -10.79 11.57 10.68
N MET A 278 -11.07 10.41 10.10
CA MET A 278 -10.05 9.37 9.96
C MET A 278 -8.90 9.73 9.02
N ASN A 279 -9.11 10.67 8.11
CA ASN A 279 -8.10 11.14 7.17
C ASN A 279 -7.22 12.27 7.73
N GLU A 280 -7.43 12.67 8.99
CA GLU A 280 -6.66 13.72 9.64
C GLU A 280 -5.16 13.36 9.70
N ASN A 281 -4.32 14.28 9.24
CA ASN A 281 -2.88 14.18 9.40
C ASN A 281 -2.51 14.24 10.88
N ALA A 282 -1.83 13.20 11.34
CA ALA A 282 -1.45 13.08 12.73
C ALA A 282 -0.27 13.99 13.07
N LEU A 283 -0.35 14.74 14.16
CA LEU A 283 0.76 15.54 14.67
C LEU A 283 1.83 14.67 15.31
N ILE A 284 3.03 15.24 15.49
CA ILE A 284 4.14 14.57 16.14
C ILE A 284 4.35 15.16 17.53
N TYR A 285 4.38 14.29 18.54
CA TYR A 285 4.54 14.64 19.94
C TYR A 285 5.83 14.03 20.50
N LEU A 286 6.42 14.66 21.50
CA LEU A 286 7.34 14.02 22.43
C LEU A 286 6.56 13.52 23.63
N LEU A 287 6.88 12.33 24.08
CA LEU A 287 6.31 11.70 25.27
C LEU A 287 7.35 11.78 26.40
N GLU A 288 7.03 12.50 27.46
CA GLU A 288 7.85 12.65 28.66
C GLU A 288 6.93 12.52 29.88
N ASP A 289 7.30 11.70 30.85
CA ASP A 289 6.54 11.48 32.12
C ASP A 289 5.03 11.19 31.90
N GLY A 290 4.69 10.48 30.82
CA GLY A 290 3.30 10.15 30.47
C GLY A 290 2.52 11.29 29.79
N GLU A 291 3.13 12.45 29.57
CA GLU A 291 2.53 13.57 28.88
C GLU A 291 3.02 13.70 27.44
N MET A 292 2.09 13.92 26.51
CA MET A 292 2.36 14.15 25.08
C MET A 292 2.38 15.65 24.80
N THR A 293 3.57 16.20 24.56
CA THR A 293 3.77 17.61 24.18
C THR A 293 4.00 17.72 22.67
N PRO A 294 3.36 18.66 21.93
CA PRO A 294 3.59 18.84 20.51
C PRO A 294 5.07 19.09 20.21
N TRP A 295 5.68 18.24 19.39
CA TRP A 295 7.06 18.38 18.92
C TRP A 295 7.11 19.04 17.53
N CYS A 296 6.15 18.67 16.65
CA CYS A 296 5.92 19.33 15.38
C CYS A 296 4.41 19.44 15.16
N SER A 297 3.94 20.66 14.92
CA SER A 297 2.53 20.96 14.70
C SER A 297 2.18 21.23 13.24
N ASP A 298 3.12 21.00 12.32
CA ASP A 298 2.87 21.12 10.89
C ASP A 298 1.83 20.09 10.44
N ASP A 299 1.00 20.50 9.48
CA ASP A 299 0.05 19.60 8.81
C ASP A 299 0.80 18.74 7.79
N ILE A 300 1.22 17.55 8.23
CA ILE A 300 2.16 16.69 7.52
C ILE A 300 1.48 15.42 7.03
N SER A 301 1.45 15.20 5.73
CA SER A 301 1.11 13.90 5.15
C SER A 301 2.28 12.92 5.27
N TRP A 302 2.28 12.13 6.34
CA TRP A 302 3.34 11.18 6.64
C TRP A 302 3.29 9.95 5.72
N GLY A 303 4.44 9.58 5.19
CA GLY A 303 4.59 8.47 4.25
C GLY A 303 4.48 8.91 2.80
N SER A 304 4.56 7.95 1.88
CA SER A 304 4.35 8.18 0.45
C SER A 304 2.95 7.74 0.05
N SER A 305 2.11 8.68 -0.35
CA SER A 305 0.81 8.44 -0.98
C SER A 305 0.85 8.57 -2.50
N VAL A 306 2.04 8.78 -3.08
CA VAL A 306 2.23 8.81 -4.54
C VAL A 306 1.95 7.44 -5.12
N GLY A 307 0.90 7.33 -5.94
CA GLY A 307 0.47 6.08 -6.58
C GLY A 307 1.39 5.64 -7.72
N SER A 308 1.48 4.34 -7.98
CA SER A 308 2.03 3.73 -9.20
C SER A 308 1.63 2.26 -9.28
N ASP A 309 1.39 1.75 -10.47
CA ASP A 309 1.22 0.32 -10.75
C ASP A 309 2.56 -0.41 -10.97
N CYS A 310 3.68 0.33 -10.90
CA CYS A 310 5.04 -0.16 -11.08
C CYS A 310 5.82 -0.31 -9.76
N ARG A 311 5.13 -0.40 -8.61
CA ARG A 311 5.72 -0.60 -7.30
C ARG A 311 5.19 -1.87 -6.65
N LEU A 312 6.09 -2.66 -6.07
CA LEU A 312 5.72 -3.89 -5.37
C LEU A 312 6.57 -4.07 -4.09
N GLY A 313 5.95 -3.87 -2.95
CA GLY A 313 6.61 -3.85 -1.65
C GLY A 313 6.92 -2.43 -1.18
N GLY A 314 7.48 -2.34 0.01
CA GLY A 314 7.82 -1.10 0.68
C GLY A 314 9.13 -1.26 1.45
N GLY A 315 9.30 -0.49 2.50
CA GLY A 315 10.48 -0.58 3.37
C GLY A 315 10.45 0.48 4.46
N LYS A 316 11.59 0.77 5.02
CA LYS A 316 11.76 1.71 6.11
C LYS A 316 11.44 3.14 5.64
N SER A 317 10.52 3.79 6.31
CA SER A 317 10.08 5.17 6.03
C SER A 317 10.49 6.17 7.11
N LEU A 318 11.20 5.70 8.12
CA LEU A 318 11.64 6.45 9.29
C LEU A 318 13.06 6.04 9.68
N TYR A 319 13.87 7.02 10.05
CA TYR A 319 15.21 6.84 10.61
C TYR A 319 15.38 7.78 11.82
N SER A 320 15.77 7.22 12.96
CA SER A 320 16.06 7.99 14.18
C SER A 320 17.56 8.17 14.36
N CYS A 321 17.99 9.33 14.81
CA CYS A 321 19.39 9.65 15.13
C CYS A 321 19.48 10.59 16.34
N GLU A 322 20.70 10.82 16.84
CA GLU A 322 20.96 11.70 17.97
C GLU A 322 20.47 13.15 17.79
N HIS A 323 20.28 13.59 16.53
CA HIS A 323 19.82 14.95 16.22
C HIS A 323 18.32 15.06 15.98
N GLY A 324 17.59 13.93 16.02
CA GLY A 324 16.16 13.90 15.79
C GLY A 324 15.71 12.70 14.93
N VAL A 325 14.79 12.92 14.02
CA VAL A 325 14.28 11.88 13.12
C VAL A 325 14.26 12.36 11.67
N ALA A 326 14.42 11.43 10.74
CA ALA A 326 14.16 11.65 9.32
C ALA A 326 13.02 10.71 8.88
N PHE A 327 12.12 11.18 8.04
CA PHE A 327 10.94 10.43 7.63
C PHE A 327 10.44 10.85 6.25
N ILE A 328 9.70 9.97 5.59
CA ILE A 328 9.08 10.25 4.28
C ILE A 328 7.77 11.01 4.49
N THR A 329 7.51 12.00 3.64
CA THR A 329 6.20 12.67 3.51
C THR A 329 5.78 12.77 2.06
N THR A 330 4.49 12.98 1.85
CA THR A 330 3.96 13.43 0.57
C THR A 330 3.81 14.95 0.60
N GLU A 331 4.53 15.63 -0.29
CA GLU A 331 4.47 17.08 -0.46
C GLU A 331 3.92 17.39 -1.85
N ARG A 332 2.71 17.93 -1.90
CA ARG A 332 1.91 18.13 -3.10
C ARG A 332 1.71 16.81 -3.87
N PHE A 333 2.57 16.47 -4.81
CA PHE A 333 2.48 15.24 -5.60
C PHE A 333 3.80 14.45 -5.65
N ASN A 334 4.73 14.75 -4.76
CA ASN A 334 6.01 14.06 -4.64
C ASN A 334 6.17 13.43 -3.26
N SER A 335 6.88 12.33 -3.15
CA SER A 335 7.33 11.88 -1.84
C SER A 335 8.80 12.23 -1.64
N VAL A 336 9.09 12.82 -0.48
CA VAL A 336 10.39 13.37 -0.12
C VAL A 336 10.78 12.99 1.31
N ILE A 337 12.06 13.12 1.65
CA ILE A 337 12.55 12.92 3.00
C ILE A 337 12.52 14.27 3.73
N ASN A 338 12.01 14.25 4.96
CA ASN A 338 12.08 15.36 5.90
C ASN A 338 13.01 15.02 7.05
N THR A 339 13.58 16.03 7.66
CA THR A 339 14.26 15.92 8.94
C THR A 339 13.50 16.75 9.99
N LEU A 340 13.42 16.23 11.21
CA LEU A 340 12.86 16.93 12.36
C LEU A 340 13.92 16.90 13.49
N THR A 341 14.42 18.07 13.86
CA THR A 341 15.43 18.18 14.91
C THR A 341 14.82 18.02 16.29
N LEU A 342 15.63 17.74 17.31
CA LEU A 342 15.19 17.69 18.72
C LEU A 342 14.51 18.99 19.19
N ALA A 343 14.87 20.12 18.59
CA ALA A 343 14.25 21.43 18.86
C ALA A 343 12.90 21.63 18.16
N GLY A 344 12.38 20.63 17.43
CA GLY A 344 11.10 20.70 16.73
C GLY A 344 11.16 21.44 15.37
N LYS A 345 12.36 21.73 14.85
CA LYS A 345 12.51 22.33 13.54
C LYS A 345 12.43 21.27 12.45
N ARG A 346 11.39 21.34 11.61
CA ARG A 346 11.24 20.53 10.41
C ARG A 346 11.98 21.16 9.23
N GLU A 347 12.57 20.33 8.39
CA GLU A 347 13.15 20.72 7.12
C GLU A 347 12.82 19.67 6.06
N ILE A 348 12.24 20.12 4.94
CA ILE A 348 12.00 19.30 3.75
C ILE A 348 13.29 19.29 2.94
N LEU A 349 13.86 18.10 2.71
CA LEU A 349 15.07 17.99 1.89
C LEU A 349 14.73 18.33 0.42
N PRO A 350 15.54 19.15 -0.25
CA PRO A 350 15.34 19.51 -1.65
C PRO A 350 15.68 18.31 -2.55
N MET A 351 14.68 17.50 -2.85
CA MET A 351 14.77 16.31 -3.69
C MET A 351 14.11 16.54 -5.06
N LYS A 352 14.53 15.78 -6.08
CA LYS A 352 13.87 15.77 -7.39
C LYS A 352 12.45 15.25 -7.28
N ASN A 353 11.61 15.64 -8.23
CA ASN A 353 10.26 15.09 -8.36
C ASN A 353 10.28 13.56 -8.54
N GLY A 354 9.24 12.91 -8.05
CA GLY A 354 9.07 11.47 -8.11
C GLY A 354 8.70 10.85 -6.76
N SER A 355 9.16 9.63 -6.49
CA SER A 355 8.86 8.95 -5.23
C SER A 355 10.13 8.59 -4.44
N VAL A 356 9.99 8.62 -3.12
CA VAL A 356 10.86 7.91 -2.17
C VAL A 356 10.00 6.80 -1.56
N ASP A 357 10.33 5.55 -1.88
CA ASP A 357 9.51 4.39 -1.48
C ASP A 357 10.00 3.78 -0.16
N CYS A 358 11.29 3.85 0.10
CA CYS A 358 11.94 3.58 1.38
C CYS A 358 13.35 4.17 1.39
N PHE A 359 13.90 4.40 2.58
CA PHE A 359 15.25 4.93 2.73
C PHE A 359 15.92 4.42 4.00
N ASP A 360 17.26 4.51 4.05
CA ASP A 360 18.05 4.35 5.25
C ASP A 360 19.33 5.21 5.15
N LYS A 361 20.10 5.32 6.22
CA LYS A 361 21.31 6.14 6.31
C LYS A 361 22.55 5.27 6.45
N GLY A 362 23.55 5.51 5.60
CA GLY A 362 24.86 4.86 5.69
C GLY A 362 25.77 5.46 6.77
N GLY A 363 26.85 4.74 7.12
CA GLY A 363 27.87 5.19 8.05
C GLY A 363 28.66 6.40 7.54
N ASP A 364 28.66 6.66 6.24
CA ASP A 364 29.24 7.82 5.56
C ASP A 364 28.38 9.10 5.68
N GLY A 365 27.26 9.01 6.40
CA GLY A 365 26.31 10.10 6.60
C GLY A 365 25.40 10.39 5.39
N VAL A 366 25.49 9.59 4.33
CA VAL A 366 24.66 9.69 3.12
C VAL A 366 23.31 9.02 3.36
N LEU A 367 22.23 9.62 2.86
CA LEU A 367 20.92 8.96 2.77
C LEU A 367 20.86 8.14 1.48
N TYR A 368 20.42 6.92 1.59
CA TYR A 368 20.17 6.03 0.46
C TYR A 368 18.68 5.73 0.37
N PHE A 369 18.13 5.73 -0.82
CA PHE A 369 16.70 5.49 -1.01
C PHE A 369 16.39 4.72 -2.28
N ILE A 370 15.33 3.94 -2.24
CA ILE A 370 14.69 3.36 -3.41
C ILE A 370 13.55 4.29 -3.81
N GLY A 371 13.47 4.62 -5.10
CA GLY A 371 12.42 5.50 -5.60
C GLY A 371 12.37 5.55 -7.12
N MET A 372 11.42 6.32 -7.63
CA MET A 372 11.23 6.58 -9.06
C MET A 372 11.64 8.01 -9.38
N ARG A 373 12.38 8.20 -10.46
CA ARG A 373 12.85 9.48 -10.97
C ARG A 373 12.66 9.54 -12.49
N ASP A 374 12.46 10.73 -13.02
CA ASP A 374 12.42 10.99 -14.47
C ASP A 374 11.35 10.13 -15.19
N ASN A 375 10.22 9.85 -14.55
CA ASN A 375 9.14 8.98 -15.05
C ASN A 375 9.66 7.58 -15.47
N LYS A 376 10.61 7.03 -14.68
CA LYS A 376 11.19 5.70 -14.87
C LYS A 376 10.95 4.81 -13.65
N LEU A 377 11.18 3.50 -13.84
CA LEU A 377 11.04 2.48 -12.80
C LEU A 377 12.02 2.71 -11.64
N GLN A 378 11.76 2.01 -10.53
CA GLN A 378 12.55 2.10 -9.32
C GLN A 378 14.03 1.78 -9.53
N GLU A 379 14.89 2.58 -8.89
CA GLU A 379 16.32 2.32 -8.72
C GLU A 379 16.76 2.71 -7.30
N LEU A 380 17.99 2.33 -6.92
CA LEU A 380 18.65 2.82 -5.72
C LEU A 380 19.34 4.13 -6.02
N TYR A 381 19.16 5.10 -5.15
CA TYR A 381 19.78 6.42 -5.21
C TYR A 381 20.50 6.75 -3.91
N SER A 382 21.50 7.64 -3.98
CA SER A 382 22.03 8.34 -2.81
C SER A 382 21.57 9.80 -2.81
N TYR A 383 21.50 10.39 -1.62
CA TYR A 383 21.22 11.82 -1.43
C TYR A 383 22.20 12.41 -0.42
N LYS A 384 22.91 13.46 -0.81
CA LYS A 384 23.80 14.21 0.07
C LYS A 384 23.83 15.68 -0.34
N ASN A 385 23.55 16.58 0.60
CA ASN A 385 23.62 18.04 0.42
C ASN A 385 22.87 18.57 -0.83
N GLY A 386 21.67 18.08 -1.08
CA GLY A 386 20.86 18.50 -2.23
C GLY A 386 21.18 17.80 -3.55
N VAL A 387 22.14 16.88 -3.56
CA VAL A 387 22.53 16.14 -4.77
C VAL A 387 22.06 14.69 -4.68
N GLU A 388 21.32 14.27 -5.70
CA GLU A 388 20.92 12.88 -5.91
C GLU A 388 21.80 12.22 -6.95
N GLU A 389 22.21 10.97 -6.70
CA GLU A 389 22.96 10.14 -7.64
C GLU A 389 22.28 8.79 -7.79
N LYS A 390 22.00 8.35 -9.02
CA LYS A 390 21.51 7.01 -9.34
C LYS A 390 22.66 5.99 -9.18
N LEU A 391 22.43 4.93 -8.41
CA LEU A 391 23.47 3.94 -8.05
C LEU A 391 23.27 2.59 -8.74
N THR A 392 22.09 2.31 -9.28
CA THR A 392 21.78 1.01 -9.90
C THR A 392 21.14 1.18 -11.27
N SER A 393 21.12 0.08 -12.03
CA SER A 393 20.60 0.00 -13.39
C SER A 393 19.74 -1.27 -13.57
N PHE A 394 18.98 -1.66 -12.53
CA PHE A 394 18.14 -2.87 -12.57
C PHE A 394 17.10 -2.84 -13.69
N ASN A 395 16.64 -1.65 -14.04
CA ASN A 395 15.58 -1.45 -15.02
C ASN A 395 16.03 -0.70 -16.29
N ASP A 396 17.28 -0.33 -16.45
CA ASP A 396 17.74 0.46 -17.60
C ASP A 396 17.50 -0.27 -18.94
N ALA A 397 17.71 -1.58 -18.98
CA ALA A 397 17.46 -2.40 -20.17
C ALA A 397 16.01 -2.35 -20.69
N VAL A 398 15.04 -2.03 -19.80
CA VAL A 398 13.64 -1.87 -20.22
C VAL A 398 13.45 -0.71 -21.18
N TYR A 399 14.31 0.31 -21.09
CA TYR A 399 14.19 1.57 -21.83
C TYR A 399 15.10 1.67 -23.06
N GLU A 400 16.01 0.69 -23.29
CA GLU A 400 16.98 0.75 -24.38
C GLU A 400 16.31 0.84 -25.77
N ASP A 401 15.21 0.11 -25.95
CA ASP A 401 14.51 0.03 -27.25
C ASP A 401 13.02 0.45 -27.18
N VAL A 402 12.53 0.92 -26.04
CA VAL A 402 11.11 1.20 -25.81
C VAL A 402 10.84 2.69 -25.68
N SER A 403 9.81 3.15 -26.38
CA SER A 403 9.35 4.55 -26.28
C SER A 403 8.51 4.76 -25.02
N THR A 404 8.86 5.74 -24.22
CA THR A 404 8.04 6.26 -23.11
C THR A 404 7.77 7.75 -23.30
N VAL A 405 6.68 8.23 -22.71
CA VAL A 405 6.28 9.64 -22.79
C VAL A 405 6.41 10.26 -21.41
N VAL A 406 7.02 11.44 -21.35
CA VAL A 406 6.99 12.27 -20.15
C VAL A 406 5.69 13.08 -20.17
N PRO A 407 4.88 13.07 -19.11
CA PRO A 407 3.65 13.84 -19.06
C PRO A 407 3.91 15.36 -19.15
N ASP A 408 3.09 16.06 -19.93
CA ASP A 408 3.00 17.52 -19.84
C ASP A 408 2.30 17.87 -18.52
N TYR A 409 3.00 18.50 -17.59
CA TYR A 409 2.46 19.01 -16.33
C TYR A 409 2.02 20.46 -16.46
N PHE A 410 0.88 20.80 -15.87
CA PHE A 410 0.41 22.19 -15.72
C PHE A 410 -0.59 22.29 -14.57
N THR A 411 -0.79 23.52 -14.08
CA THR A 411 -1.84 23.81 -13.10
C THR A 411 -3.06 24.42 -13.78
N TYR A 412 -4.21 24.24 -13.15
CA TYR A 412 -5.47 24.88 -13.52
C TYR A 412 -6.21 25.32 -12.26
N GLU A 413 -7.20 26.18 -12.41
CA GLU A 413 -7.98 26.69 -11.30
C GLU A 413 -9.43 26.25 -11.37
N ASN A 414 -10.00 25.83 -10.23
CA ASN A 414 -11.42 25.61 -10.05
C ASN A 414 -11.86 26.09 -8.67
N ASP A 415 -12.94 26.90 -8.62
CA ASP A 415 -13.47 27.48 -7.38
C ASP A 415 -12.42 28.22 -6.53
N GLY A 416 -11.45 28.91 -7.16
CA GLY A 416 -10.36 29.59 -6.47
C GLY A 416 -9.27 28.69 -5.92
N VAL A 417 -9.27 27.39 -6.25
CA VAL A 417 -8.24 26.43 -5.86
C VAL A 417 -7.39 26.07 -7.06
N GLU A 418 -6.07 26.27 -6.96
CA GLU A 418 -5.11 25.78 -7.95
C GLU A 418 -4.96 24.25 -7.82
N LEU A 419 -5.06 23.54 -8.93
CA LEU A 419 -5.02 22.08 -9.00
C LEU A 419 -3.94 21.60 -9.97
N ASP A 420 -3.44 20.38 -9.77
CA ASP A 420 -2.37 19.76 -10.55
C ASP A 420 -2.93 18.86 -11.63
N GLY A 421 -2.43 18.96 -12.86
CA GLY A 421 -2.85 18.11 -13.96
C GLY A 421 -1.72 17.69 -14.89
N TRP A 422 -1.86 16.53 -15.48
CA TRP A 422 -0.90 15.91 -16.39
C TRP A 422 -1.58 15.36 -17.64
N VAL A 423 -0.86 15.42 -18.75
CA VAL A 423 -1.30 14.85 -20.03
C VAL A 423 -0.14 14.11 -20.69
N LEU A 424 -0.30 12.82 -20.96
CA LEU A 424 0.56 12.07 -21.86
C LEU A 424 0.01 12.19 -23.29
N LYS A 425 0.84 12.65 -24.22
CA LYS A 425 0.53 12.61 -25.65
C LYS A 425 0.81 11.21 -26.23
N PRO A 426 0.13 10.82 -27.32
CA PRO A 426 0.54 9.63 -28.07
C PRO A 426 2.04 9.66 -28.42
N VAL A 427 2.72 8.51 -28.35
CA VAL A 427 4.16 8.41 -28.69
C VAL A 427 4.45 8.96 -30.09
N ASP A 428 3.58 8.63 -31.07
CA ASP A 428 3.70 9.10 -32.49
C ASP A 428 2.77 10.32 -32.72
N PHE A 429 2.78 11.30 -31.79
CA PHE A 429 1.91 12.47 -31.88
C PHE A 429 2.18 13.31 -33.13
N ASP A 430 1.10 13.65 -33.85
CA ASP A 430 1.06 14.52 -35.02
C ASP A 430 -0.01 15.58 -34.77
N GLU A 431 0.35 16.85 -34.76
CA GLU A 431 -0.54 17.97 -34.48
C GLU A 431 -1.72 18.11 -35.46
N ASN A 432 -1.61 17.49 -36.64
CA ASN A 432 -2.63 17.53 -37.68
C ASN A 432 -3.65 16.38 -37.61
N LYS A 433 -3.52 15.49 -36.62
CA LYS A 433 -4.42 14.35 -36.44
C LYS A 433 -5.30 14.50 -35.21
N LYS A 434 -6.42 13.77 -35.23
CA LYS A 434 -7.30 13.59 -34.06
C LYS A 434 -6.98 12.27 -33.38
N TYR A 435 -7.09 12.25 -32.05
CA TYR A 435 -6.80 11.09 -31.22
C TYR A 435 -7.88 10.86 -30.18
N PRO A 436 -8.17 9.61 -29.84
CA PRO A 436 -8.99 9.30 -28.67
C PRO A 436 -8.20 9.63 -27.38
N ALA A 437 -8.91 9.77 -26.28
CA ALA A 437 -8.31 10.04 -24.99
C ALA A 437 -8.89 9.16 -23.87
N ILE A 438 -8.10 8.96 -22.82
CA ILE A 438 -8.49 8.26 -21.60
C ILE A 438 -8.23 9.18 -20.41
N PHE A 439 -9.27 9.42 -19.62
CA PHE A 439 -9.18 10.08 -18.32
C PHE A 439 -9.03 9.04 -17.23
N ASP A 440 -7.91 9.06 -16.50
CA ASP A 440 -7.65 8.13 -15.40
C ASP A 440 -7.75 8.86 -14.04
N ILE A 441 -8.48 8.25 -13.09
CA ILE A 441 -8.78 8.82 -11.78
C ILE A 441 -8.19 7.95 -10.69
N HIS A 442 -7.32 8.52 -9.83
CA HIS A 442 -6.69 7.77 -8.74
C HIS A 442 -7.67 7.28 -7.66
N GLY A 443 -7.25 6.29 -6.90
CA GLY A 443 -7.97 5.83 -5.70
C GLY A 443 -7.72 6.71 -4.47
N GLY A 444 -8.24 6.31 -3.34
CA GLY A 444 -8.08 7.00 -2.07
C GLY A 444 -9.41 7.40 -1.43
N PRO A 445 -9.88 8.68 -1.51
CA PRO A 445 -9.37 9.81 -2.28
C PRO A 445 -8.02 10.37 -1.82
N LYS A 446 -7.65 10.22 -0.55
CA LYS A 446 -6.41 10.75 0.02
C LYS A 446 -5.17 10.00 -0.45
N THR A 447 -4.90 10.06 -1.76
CA THR A 447 -3.66 9.67 -2.46
C THR A 447 -3.37 10.71 -3.53
N VAL A 448 -2.27 10.57 -4.27
CA VAL A 448 -1.92 11.46 -5.37
C VAL A 448 -1.36 10.70 -6.56
N PHE A 449 -1.64 11.17 -7.76
CA PHE A 449 -0.77 10.99 -8.91
C PHE A 449 0.44 11.91 -8.77
N GLY A 450 1.59 11.51 -9.32
CA GLY A 450 2.81 12.29 -9.30
C GLY A 450 3.68 12.05 -10.53
N ASP A 451 4.89 12.62 -10.51
CA ASP A 451 5.88 12.47 -11.57
C ASP A 451 6.57 11.09 -11.50
N VAL A 452 5.76 10.03 -11.58
CA VAL A 452 6.17 8.63 -11.54
C VAL A 452 5.54 7.84 -12.69
N ILE A 453 6.21 6.77 -13.09
CA ILE A 453 5.70 5.95 -14.19
C ILE A 453 4.46 5.17 -13.77
N TYR A 454 3.49 5.10 -14.68
CA TYR A 454 2.38 4.15 -14.70
C TYR A 454 2.46 3.31 -15.98
N HIS A 455 2.55 1.99 -15.85
CA HIS A 455 2.64 1.10 -16.99
C HIS A 455 1.41 1.20 -17.89
N GLU A 456 0.21 1.16 -17.31
CA GLU A 456 -1.04 1.22 -18.07
C GLU A 456 -1.17 2.53 -18.86
N MET A 457 -0.83 3.66 -18.28
CA MET A 457 -0.90 4.96 -18.96
C MET A 457 0.12 5.04 -20.11
N GLN A 458 1.33 4.53 -19.88
CA GLN A 458 2.37 4.49 -20.92
C GLN A 458 1.98 3.56 -22.08
N VAL A 459 1.35 2.43 -21.79
CA VAL A 459 0.83 1.50 -22.81
C VAL A 459 -0.21 2.20 -23.67
N TRP A 460 -1.20 2.86 -23.08
CA TRP A 460 -2.24 3.57 -23.83
C TRP A 460 -1.67 4.72 -24.67
N ALA A 461 -0.70 5.46 -24.15
CA ALA A 461 0.00 6.48 -24.93
C ALA A 461 0.77 5.88 -26.15
N ASN A 462 1.37 4.69 -25.97
CA ASN A 462 2.00 3.93 -27.05
C ASN A 462 1.00 3.35 -28.06
N MET A 463 -0.24 3.14 -27.64
CA MET A 463 -1.33 2.71 -28.53
C MET A 463 -2.03 3.87 -29.24
N GLY A 464 -1.60 5.11 -29.01
CA GLY A 464 -2.11 6.28 -29.71
C GLY A 464 -3.25 7.01 -29.00
N TYR A 465 -3.39 6.85 -27.70
CA TYR A 465 -4.30 7.64 -26.86
C TYR A 465 -3.60 8.84 -26.24
N PHE A 466 -4.29 9.95 -26.10
CA PHE A 466 -3.98 10.86 -25.02
C PHE A 466 -4.40 10.21 -23.69
N VAL A 467 -3.58 10.35 -22.64
CA VAL A 467 -3.96 9.94 -21.29
C VAL A 467 -3.81 11.16 -20.38
N PHE A 468 -4.85 11.49 -19.65
CA PHE A 468 -4.80 12.65 -18.76
C PHE A 468 -5.31 12.31 -17.36
N PHE A 469 -4.74 12.97 -16.35
CA PHE A 469 -5.04 12.70 -14.96
C PHE A 469 -4.75 13.93 -14.09
N THR A 470 -5.38 14.01 -12.93
CA THR A 470 -5.30 15.16 -12.02
C THR A 470 -5.46 14.73 -10.56
N ASN A 471 -5.09 15.59 -9.63
CA ASN A 471 -5.32 15.45 -8.20
C ASN A 471 -6.43 16.41 -7.75
N PRO A 472 -7.69 15.96 -7.65
CA PRO A 472 -8.80 16.79 -7.20
C PRO A 472 -8.74 17.03 -5.69
N ARG A 473 -9.56 17.94 -5.18
CA ARG A 473 -9.86 18.06 -3.75
C ARG A 473 -10.28 16.70 -3.19
N GLY A 474 -9.85 16.39 -1.96
CA GLY A 474 -9.90 15.05 -1.39
C GLY A 474 -8.57 14.30 -1.49
N GLY A 475 -7.67 14.71 -2.41
CA GLY A 475 -6.31 14.17 -2.55
C GLY A 475 -5.39 14.50 -1.37
N ASP A 476 -4.19 13.92 -1.38
CA ASP A 476 -3.19 14.09 -0.32
C ASP A 476 -2.13 15.16 -0.67
N GLY A 477 -1.16 15.37 0.24
CA GLY A 477 0.03 16.19 0.04
C GLY A 477 -0.19 17.71 0.09
N ARG A 478 -1.42 18.17 0.40
CA ARG A 478 -1.78 19.59 0.49
C ARG A 478 -2.50 19.94 1.80
N GLY A 479 -2.31 19.11 2.83
CA GLY A 479 -2.87 19.32 4.16
C GLY A 479 -4.31 18.86 4.32
N ASN A 480 -4.78 18.95 5.55
CA ASN A 480 -6.06 18.40 5.98
C ASN A 480 -7.27 19.08 5.31
N GLU A 481 -7.23 20.40 5.14
CA GLU A 481 -8.35 21.16 4.55
C GLU A 481 -8.59 20.74 3.08
N PHE A 482 -7.52 20.50 2.32
CA PHE A 482 -7.63 20.03 0.93
C PHE A 482 -8.14 18.59 0.85
N ALA A 483 -7.73 17.75 1.81
CA ALA A 483 -8.07 16.32 1.85
C ALA A 483 -9.49 16.04 2.41
N ASP A 484 -10.10 17.00 3.10
CA ASP A 484 -11.39 16.79 3.79
C ASP A 484 -12.60 17.12 2.90
N ILE A 485 -13.11 16.10 2.23
CA ILE A 485 -14.36 16.17 1.45
C ILE A 485 -15.50 15.36 2.10
N ARG A 486 -15.42 15.10 3.40
CA ARG A 486 -16.43 14.31 4.13
C ARG A 486 -17.84 14.91 3.97
N GLY A 487 -18.83 14.04 3.66
CA GLY A 487 -20.21 14.44 3.40
C GLY A 487 -20.44 15.16 2.06
N ARG A 488 -19.42 15.27 1.21
CA ARG A 488 -19.46 16.02 -0.05
C ARG A 488 -18.89 15.25 -1.24
N TYR A 489 -18.82 13.93 -1.15
CA TYR A 489 -18.40 13.07 -2.26
C TYR A 489 -19.26 13.29 -3.50
N GLY A 490 -18.62 13.47 -4.64
CA GLY A 490 -19.29 13.78 -5.91
C GLY A 490 -19.68 15.25 -6.07
N LYS A 491 -19.18 16.16 -5.23
CA LYS A 491 -19.39 17.62 -5.36
C LYS A 491 -18.14 18.32 -5.86
N GLU A 492 -17.29 18.80 -4.95
CA GLU A 492 -16.08 19.57 -5.30
C GLU A 492 -15.09 18.73 -6.09
N ASP A 493 -14.90 17.47 -5.70
CA ASP A 493 -14.05 16.49 -6.38
C ASP A 493 -14.53 16.22 -7.82
N TYR A 494 -15.83 16.03 -8.02
CA TYR A 494 -16.42 15.91 -9.36
C TYR A 494 -16.30 17.21 -10.18
N SER A 495 -16.53 18.37 -9.55
CA SER A 495 -16.36 19.68 -10.21
C SER A 495 -14.92 19.86 -10.71
N ASP A 496 -13.91 19.52 -9.89
CA ASP A 496 -12.49 19.61 -10.25
C ASP A 496 -12.15 18.72 -11.46
N LEU A 497 -12.67 17.49 -11.49
CA LEU A 497 -12.44 16.53 -12.57
C LEU A 497 -13.10 16.98 -13.88
N MET A 498 -14.32 17.52 -13.83
CA MET A 498 -15.00 18.04 -15.02
C MET A 498 -14.32 19.30 -15.55
N LYS A 499 -13.90 20.19 -14.65
CA LYS A 499 -13.12 21.40 -15.03
C LYS A 499 -11.80 21.01 -15.68
N PHE A 500 -11.09 20.04 -15.13
CA PHE A 500 -9.85 19.54 -15.74
C PHE A 500 -10.08 18.97 -17.14
N THR A 501 -11.16 18.19 -17.31
CA THR A 501 -11.53 17.67 -18.63
C THR A 501 -11.75 18.83 -19.63
N ASP A 502 -12.43 19.92 -19.25
CA ASP A 502 -12.63 21.07 -20.12
C ASP A 502 -11.31 21.73 -20.49
N VAL A 503 -10.44 21.96 -19.51
CA VAL A 503 -9.11 22.56 -19.73
C VAL A 503 -8.25 21.70 -20.67
N VAL A 504 -8.27 20.36 -20.51
CA VAL A 504 -7.53 19.46 -21.38
C VAL A 504 -8.06 19.50 -22.82
N LEU A 505 -9.37 19.46 -23.02
CA LEU A 505 -9.98 19.48 -24.34
C LEU A 505 -9.77 20.82 -25.07
N GLU A 506 -9.68 21.92 -24.31
CA GLU A 506 -9.33 23.24 -24.86
C GLU A 506 -7.85 23.32 -25.23
N LYS A 507 -6.96 22.87 -24.33
CA LYS A 507 -5.50 22.96 -24.48
C LYS A 507 -4.97 22.02 -25.58
N TYR A 508 -5.61 20.86 -25.76
CA TYR A 508 -5.22 19.82 -26.71
C TYR A 508 -6.34 19.59 -27.74
N PRO A 509 -6.54 20.51 -28.70
CA PRO A 509 -7.61 20.38 -29.71
C PRO A 509 -7.47 19.15 -30.61
N GLN A 510 -6.34 18.45 -30.56
CA GLN A 510 -6.13 17.17 -31.23
C GLN A 510 -6.89 16.00 -30.60
N ILE A 511 -7.39 16.15 -29.37
CA ILE A 511 -8.28 15.16 -28.78
C ILE A 511 -9.64 15.22 -29.52
N ASP A 512 -10.13 14.07 -29.92
CA ASP A 512 -11.51 13.93 -30.38
C ASP A 512 -12.44 13.85 -29.15
N LYS A 513 -13.15 14.92 -28.89
CA LYS A 513 -14.02 15.03 -27.70
C LYS A 513 -15.15 14.02 -27.66
N GLU A 514 -15.53 13.44 -28.81
CA GLU A 514 -16.55 12.38 -28.89
C GLU A 514 -15.94 10.98 -28.61
N LYS A 515 -14.60 10.89 -28.46
CA LYS A 515 -13.83 9.67 -28.26
C LYS A 515 -12.99 9.73 -26.97
N VAL A 516 -13.61 10.15 -25.88
CA VAL A 516 -12.99 10.21 -24.55
C VAL A 516 -13.56 9.11 -23.67
N GLY A 517 -12.68 8.27 -23.11
CA GLY A 517 -13.02 7.27 -22.11
C GLY A 517 -12.68 7.74 -20.70
N VAL A 518 -13.31 7.15 -19.68
CA VAL A 518 -13.00 7.41 -18.27
C VAL A 518 -12.78 6.11 -17.52
N THR A 519 -11.76 6.08 -16.66
CA THR A 519 -11.45 4.94 -15.82
C THR A 519 -10.91 5.38 -14.46
N GLY A 520 -10.91 4.45 -13.51
CA GLY A 520 -10.29 4.61 -12.21
C GLY A 520 -10.59 3.43 -11.30
N GLY A 521 -9.80 3.29 -10.25
CA GLY A 521 -9.95 2.20 -9.30
C GLY A 521 -10.22 2.67 -7.87
N SER A 522 -11.01 1.89 -7.08
CA SER A 522 -11.35 2.25 -5.70
C SER A 522 -12.19 3.55 -5.67
N TYR A 523 -11.73 4.60 -5.00
CA TYR A 523 -12.36 5.91 -5.12
C TYR A 523 -12.46 6.36 -6.60
N GLY A 524 -11.43 6.13 -7.43
CA GLY A 524 -11.51 6.41 -8.86
C GLY A 524 -12.61 5.59 -9.56
N GLY A 525 -12.87 4.36 -9.11
CA GLY A 525 -14.00 3.55 -9.56
C GLY A 525 -15.35 4.09 -9.09
N PHE A 526 -15.44 4.54 -7.83
CA PHE A 526 -16.59 5.30 -7.31
C PHE A 526 -16.85 6.52 -8.20
N MET A 527 -15.83 7.31 -8.48
CA MET A 527 -15.96 8.52 -9.28
C MET A 527 -16.30 8.22 -10.75
N THR A 528 -15.77 7.13 -11.32
CA THR A 528 -16.17 6.65 -12.65
C THR A 528 -17.68 6.33 -12.68
N ASN A 529 -18.19 5.59 -11.68
CA ASN A 529 -19.62 5.31 -11.55
C ASN A 529 -20.45 6.60 -11.34
N TRP A 530 -19.92 7.56 -10.58
CA TRP A 530 -20.55 8.85 -10.35
C TRP A 530 -20.66 9.67 -11.63
N ILE A 531 -19.55 9.81 -12.36
CA ILE A 531 -19.47 10.57 -13.62
C ILE A 531 -20.49 10.08 -14.63
N ILE A 532 -20.55 8.78 -14.90
CA ILE A 532 -21.47 8.25 -15.92
C ILE A 532 -22.95 8.40 -15.55
N GLY A 533 -23.27 8.59 -14.27
CA GLY A 533 -24.63 8.90 -13.79
C GLY A 533 -24.99 10.40 -13.86
N HIS A 534 -24.00 11.28 -14.14
CA HIS A 534 -24.19 12.74 -14.10
C HIS A 534 -23.85 13.46 -15.41
N THR A 535 -23.21 12.78 -16.37
CA THR A 535 -22.88 13.35 -17.69
C THR A 535 -22.75 12.24 -18.73
N ASP A 536 -23.04 12.55 -19.97
CA ASP A 536 -22.94 11.68 -21.16
C ASP A 536 -21.68 11.97 -22.01
N ARG A 537 -20.79 12.84 -21.53
CA ARG A 537 -19.61 13.31 -22.29
C ARG A 537 -18.55 12.25 -22.56
N PHE A 538 -18.59 11.10 -21.88
CA PHE A 538 -17.62 10.02 -22.04
C PHE A 538 -18.21 8.88 -22.88
N ALA A 539 -17.51 8.52 -23.96
CA ALA A 539 -17.96 7.50 -24.92
C ALA A 539 -17.88 6.07 -24.35
N ALA A 540 -17.02 5.84 -23.35
CA ALA A 540 -16.90 4.55 -22.67
C ALA A 540 -16.35 4.75 -21.24
N ALA A 541 -16.69 3.81 -20.34
CA ALA A 541 -16.18 3.80 -18.98
C ALA A 541 -15.60 2.43 -18.59
N ALA A 542 -14.56 2.42 -17.73
CA ALA A 542 -14.05 1.21 -17.12
C ALA A 542 -13.90 1.43 -15.59
N SER A 543 -14.88 0.95 -14.84
CA SER A 543 -14.96 1.10 -13.39
C SER A 543 -14.31 -0.10 -12.70
N GLN A 544 -13.31 0.15 -11.86
CA GLN A 544 -12.49 -0.90 -11.28
C GLN A 544 -12.59 -0.91 -9.75
N ARG A 545 -12.80 -2.11 -9.13
CA ARG A 545 -12.87 -2.27 -7.67
C ARG A 545 -13.58 -1.09 -6.99
N SER A 546 -14.76 -0.78 -7.50
CA SER A 546 -15.47 0.47 -7.24
C SER A 546 -16.38 0.40 -6.02
N ILE A 547 -16.91 1.56 -5.64
CA ILE A 547 -18.03 1.71 -4.72
C ILE A 547 -19.24 2.18 -5.54
N SER A 548 -20.41 1.58 -5.31
CA SER A 548 -21.67 2.00 -5.94
C SER A 548 -22.73 2.42 -4.93
N ASN A 549 -22.68 1.85 -3.72
CA ASN A 549 -23.70 2.02 -2.69
C ASN A 549 -23.07 2.13 -1.30
N TRP A 550 -23.08 3.32 -0.73
CA TRP A 550 -22.48 3.56 0.59
C TRP A 550 -23.14 2.76 1.72
N VAL A 551 -24.41 2.34 1.57
CA VAL A 551 -25.11 1.53 2.59
C VAL A 551 -24.51 0.12 2.64
N SER A 552 -24.31 -0.55 1.49
CA SER A 552 -23.67 -1.87 1.46
C SER A 552 -22.17 -1.77 1.82
N MET A 553 -21.46 -0.77 1.28
CA MET A 553 -20.07 -0.51 1.60
C MET A 553 -19.83 -0.41 3.11
N ALA A 554 -20.73 0.25 3.86
CA ALA A 554 -20.62 0.42 5.30
C ALA A 554 -20.58 -0.90 6.09
N TYR A 555 -21.28 -1.94 5.63
CA TYR A 555 -21.47 -3.14 6.47
C TYR A 555 -20.93 -4.43 5.87
N ILE A 556 -20.29 -4.35 4.69
CA ILE A 556 -19.61 -5.51 4.10
C ILE A 556 -18.11 -5.29 3.83
N SER A 557 -17.62 -4.04 3.88
CA SER A 557 -16.19 -3.73 3.76
C SER A 557 -15.43 -4.01 5.05
N ASP A 558 -14.16 -4.38 4.91
CA ASP A 558 -13.23 -4.55 6.04
C ASP A 558 -13.01 -3.26 6.86
N ILE A 559 -13.23 -2.10 6.25
CA ILE A 559 -13.15 -0.79 6.89
C ILE A 559 -14.52 -0.09 6.97
N GLY A 560 -15.56 -0.66 6.37
CA GLY A 560 -16.82 0.01 6.11
C GLY A 560 -17.52 0.55 7.35
N TYR A 561 -17.52 -0.20 8.45
CA TYR A 561 -18.22 0.12 9.70
C TYR A 561 -17.77 1.44 10.36
N TYR A 562 -16.63 1.99 9.97
CA TYR A 562 -16.16 3.31 10.41
C TYR A 562 -15.85 4.26 9.25
N PHE A 563 -15.41 3.71 8.10
CA PHE A 563 -15.02 4.50 6.95
C PHE A 563 -16.22 5.19 6.30
N ALA A 564 -17.30 4.43 6.07
CA ALA A 564 -18.48 4.99 5.41
C ALA A 564 -19.12 6.09 6.26
N GLU A 565 -19.33 5.85 7.56
CA GLU A 565 -19.86 6.86 8.48
C GLU A 565 -19.03 8.15 8.46
N ASP A 566 -17.71 8.03 8.55
CA ASP A 566 -16.79 9.18 8.55
C ASP A 566 -16.81 9.91 7.20
N GLN A 567 -16.72 9.18 6.08
CA GLN A 567 -16.55 9.78 4.75
C GLN A 567 -17.83 10.40 4.19
N VAL A 568 -18.98 9.74 4.37
CA VAL A 568 -20.26 10.30 3.90
C VAL A 568 -20.96 11.14 4.97
N ALA A 569 -20.39 11.25 6.16
CA ALA A 569 -20.90 11.98 7.32
C ALA A 569 -22.33 11.51 7.73
N SER A 570 -22.62 10.22 7.55
CA SER A 570 -23.93 9.64 7.88
C SER A 570 -23.89 8.14 8.07
N THR A 571 -24.94 7.62 8.70
CA THR A 571 -25.27 6.19 8.79
C THR A 571 -26.71 5.97 8.31
N PRO A 572 -27.13 4.72 7.99
CA PRO A 572 -28.51 4.44 7.62
C PRO A 572 -29.54 4.81 8.70
N TRP A 573 -29.11 4.93 9.94
CA TRP A 573 -29.98 5.27 11.09
C TRP A 573 -30.02 6.77 11.39
N THR A 574 -29.01 7.53 10.96
CA THR A 574 -28.97 9.00 11.15
C THR A 574 -29.57 9.73 9.94
N ASP A 575 -29.10 9.46 8.73
CA ASP A 575 -29.64 10.02 7.48
C ASP A 575 -29.36 9.08 6.29
N MET A 576 -30.30 8.17 6.03
CA MET A 576 -30.26 7.27 4.90
C MET A 576 -30.27 8.01 3.54
N ASN A 577 -30.98 9.14 3.45
CA ASN A 577 -31.07 9.91 2.22
C ASN A 577 -29.72 10.49 1.84
N LEU A 578 -28.94 11.03 2.80
CA LEU A 578 -27.61 11.55 2.55
C LEU A 578 -26.65 10.47 2.04
N MET A 579 -26.73 9.26 2.59
CA MET A 579 -25.95 8.11 2.08
C MET A 579 -26.34 7.74 0.66
N TRP A 580 -27.66 7.69 0.39
CA TRP A 580 -28.18 7.33 -0.93
C TRP A 580 -27.86 8.39 -1.97
N GLU A 581 -27.89 9.68 -1.60
CA GLU A 581 -27.56 10.79 -2.48
C GLU A 581 -26.09 10.82 -2.90
N GLN A 582 -25.19 10.33 -2.06
CA GLN A 582 -23.77 10.17 -2.38
C GLN A 582 -23.44 8.81 -3.03
N SER A 583 -24.44 7.94 -3.23
CA SER A 583 -24.26 6.61 -3.85
C SER A 583 -24.47 6.67 -5.36
N PRO A 584 -23.46 6.31 -6.19
CA PRO A 584 -23.60 6.29 -7.65
C PRO A 584 -24.78 5.45 -8.15
N LEU A 585 -25.12 4.37 -7.44
CA LEU A 585 -26.23 3.47 -7.79
C LEU A 585 -27.56 4.20 -7.90
N LYS A 586 -27.76 5.28 -7.14
CA LYS A 586 -28.96 6.14 -7.20
C LYS A 586 -29.22 6.67 -8.60
N TYR A 587 -28.15 6.89 -9.38
CA TYR A 587 -28.20 7.56 -10.68
C TYR A 587 -28.01 6.60 -11.85
N ALA A 588 -28.06 5.30 -11.61
CA ALA A 588 -27.84 4.27 -12.61
C ALA A 588 -28.88 4.32 -13.76
N ASP A 589 -30.07 4.81 -13.47
CA ASP A 589 -31.20 5.02 -14.45
C ASP A 589 -30.91 6.15 -15.47
N LYS A 590 -29.90 6.99 -15.20
CA LYS A 590 -29.50 8.10 -16.08
C LYS A 590 -28.31 7.74 -16.97
N VAL A 591 -27.65 6.62 -16.71
CA VAL A 591 -26.45 6.22 -17.44
C VAL A 591 -26.79 5.85 -18.87
N VAL A 592 -26.00 6.37 -19.81
CA VAL A 592 -26.04 5.98 -21.24
C VAL A 592 -24.68 5.42 -21.72
N THR A 593 -23.63 5.64 -20.96
CA THR A 593 -22.24 5.27 -21.29
C THR A 593 -22.03 3.75 -21.18
N PRO A 594 -21.57 3.07 -22.25
CA PRO A 594 -21.14 1.68 -22.17
C PRO A 594 -20.04 1.50 -21.09
N THR A 595 -20.24 0.54 -20.17
CA THR A 595 -19.41 0.43 -18.97
C THR A 595 -18.85 -0.97 -18.74
N LEU A 596 -17.52 -1.07 -18.61
CA LEU A 596 -16.82 -2.26 -18.14
C LEU A 596 -16.62 -2.17 -16.61
N PHE A 597 -16.88 -3.28 -15.93
CA PHE A 597 -16.55 -3.46 -14.52
C PHE A 597 -15.41 -4.46 -14.36
N ILE A 598 -14.36 -4.08 -13.61
CA ILE A 598 -13.25 -4.96 -13.20
C ILE A 598 -13.31 -5.10 -11.69
N HIS A 599 -13.46 -6.33 -11.20
CA HIS A 599 -13.55 -6.58 -9.76
C HIS A 599 -12.94 -7.92 -9.38
N SER A 600 -12.47 -8.04 -8.15
CA SER A 600 -11.92 -9.27 -7.58
C SER A 600 -12.88 -9.87 -6.55
N ASP A 601 -12.97 -11.20 -6.47
CA ASP A 601 -13.90 -11.88 -5.56
C ASP A 601 -13.47 -11.83 -4.09
N GLU A 602 -12.16 -11.66 -3.82
CA GLU A 602 -11.60 -11.47 -2.47
C GLU A 602 -11.25 -10.00 -2.19
N ASP A 603 -11.84 -9.07 -2.93
CA ASP A 603 -11.78 -7.65 -2.60
C ASP A 603 -12.67 -7.37 -1.40
N TYR A 604 -12.07 -7.36 -0.23
CA TYR A 604 -12.76 -7.06 1.03
C TYR A 604 -12.71 -5.57 1.39
N ARG A 605 -11.95 -4.75 0.64
CA ARG A 605 -11.90 -3.30 0.79
C ARG A 605 -13.09 -2.60 0.10
N CYS A 606 -13.27 -2.83 -1.18
CA CYS A 606 -14.47 -2.49 -1.93
C CYS A 606 -15.09 -3.81 -2.38
N PRO A 607 -15.99 -4.41 -1.58
CA PRO A 607 -16.46 -5.76 -1.84
C PRO A 607 -17.11 -5.90 -3.22
N ILE A 608 -16.94 -7.06 -3.84
CA ILE A 608 -17.44 -7.33 -5.21
C ILE A 608 -18.92 -7.05 -5.38
N ALA A 609 -19.69 -7.07 -4.30
CA ALA A 609 -21.10 -6.69 -4.30
C ALA A 609 -21.34 -5.27 -4.83
N GLU A 610 -20.38 -4.37 -4.64
CA GLU A 610 -20.43 -3.00 -5.18
C GLU A 610 -20.39 -2.99 -6.71
N GLY A 611 -19.52 -3.81 -7.31
CA GLY A 611 -19.47 -4.01 -8.76
C GLY A 611 -20.74 -4.68 -9.30
N TRP A 612 -21.23 -5.72 -8.61
CA TRP A 612 -22.44 -6.42 -9.01
C TRP A 612 -23.69 -5.52 -9.01
N GLN A 613 -23.86 -4.66 -8.01
CA GLN A 613 -25.01 -3.77 -7.91
C GLN A 613 -25.06 -2.81 -9.11
N MET A 614 -23.96 -2.12 -9.41
CA MET A 614 -23.94 -1.16 -10.54
C MET A 614 -24.07 -1.88 -11.88
N PHE A 615 -23.36 -2.97 -12.11
CA PHE A 615 -23.48 -3.79 -13.31
C PHE A 615 -24.93 -4.25 -13.55
N SER A 616 -25.60 -4.78 -12.52
CA SER A 616 -26.97 -5.26 -12.61
C SER A 616 -27.97 -4.13 -12.90
N ALA A 617 -27.77 -2.97 -12.27
CA ALA A 617 -28.60 -1.79 -12.52
C ALA A 617 -28.47 -1.32 -13.98
N LEU A 618 -27.23 -1.23 -14.50
CA LEU A 618 -27.03 -0.84 -15.91
C LEU A 618 -27.66 -1.86 -16.88
N LYS A 619 -27.48 -3.16 -16.62
CA LYS A 619 -28.14 -4.20 -17.41
C LYS A 619 -29.67 -4.09 -17.37
N TYR A 620 -30.23 -3.83 -16.19
CA TYR A 620 -31.67 -3.65 -16.02
C TYR A 620 -32.20 -2.48 -16.85
N HIS A 621 -31.45 -1.40 -16.94
CA HIS A 621 -31.77 -0.22 -17.75
C HIS A 621 -31.38 -0.36 -19.24
N GLY A 622 -30.89 -1.53 -19.68
CA GLY A 622 -30.59 -1.80 -21.09
C GLY A 622 -29.25 -1.21 -21.54
N ILE A 623 -28.40 -0.77 -20.63
CA ILE A 623 -27.09 -0.20 -20.94
C ILE A 623 -26.08 -1.31 -21.25
N GLU A 624 -25.32 -1.15 -22.32
CA GLU A 624 -24.24 -2.08 -22.64
C GLU A 624 -23.19 -2.08 -21.53
N SER A 625 -23.07 -3.21 -20.86
CA SER A 625 -22.13 -3.37 -19.77
C SER A 625 -21.57 -4.77 -19.72
N ARG A 626 -20.32 -4.89 -19.22
CA ARG A 626 -19.60 -6.15 -19.03
C ARG A 626 -18.97 -6.13 -17.64
N LEU A 627 -18.89 -7.28 -16.97
CA LEU A 627 -18.16 -7.44 -15.74
C LEU A 627 -17.14 -8.57 -15.89
N CYS A 628 -15.86 -8.26 -15.63
CA CYS A 628 -14.78 -9.24 -15.55
C CYS A 628 -14.39 -9.42 -14.08
N MET A 629 -14.64 -10.63 -13.53
CA MET A 629 -14.34 -10.99 -12.16
C MET A 629 -13.06 -11.81 -12.09
N PHE A 630 -12.14 -11.42 -11.21
CA PHE A 630 -10.88 -12.11 -10.96
C PHE A 630 -10.98 -12.94 -9.68
N LYS A 631 -10.80 -14.27 -9.80
CA LYS A 631 -10.87 -15.20 -8.68
C LYS A 631 -9.55 -15.28 -7.92
N GLY A 632 -9.62 -15.26 -6.58
CA GLY A 632 -8.47 -15.32 -5.70
C GLY A 632 -7.57 -14.10 -5.79
N GLU A 633 -8.14 -12.95 -6.16
CA GLU A 633 -7.49 -11.65 -6.13
C GLU A 633 -8.21 -10.71 -5.17
N ASN A 634 -7.47 -9.75 -4.63
CA ASN A 634 -7.99 -8.76 -3.69
C ASN A 634 -8.00 -7.36 -4.31
N HIS A 635 -8.14 -6.34 -3.49
CA HIS A 635 -8.16 -4.92 -3.89
C HIS A 635 -6.89 -4.46 -4.62
N GLU A 636 -5.76 -5.17 -4.44
CA GLU A 636 -4.47 -4.80 -5.01
C GLU A 636 -4.21 -5.37 -6.42
N LEU A 637 -5.19 -5.98 -7.08
CA LEU A 637 -5.05 -6.65 -8.39
C LEU A 637 -4.17 -5.88 -9.39
N SER A 638 -4.40 -4.58 -9.59
CA SER A 638 -3.67 -3.76 -10.58
C SER A 638 -2.21 -3.53 -10.21
N ARG A 639 -1.85 -3.59 -8.93
CA ARG A 639 -0.53 -3.27 -8.38
C ARG A 639 0.26 -4.50 -7.98
N GLY A 640 -0.33 -5.38 -7.17
CA GLY A 640 0.30 -6.54 -6.57
C GLY A 640 -0.34 -7.89 -6.91
N GLY A 641 -1.39 -7.92 -7.75
CA GLY A 641 -2.05 -9.15 -8.19
C GLY A 641 -1.12 -10.07 -8.99
N LYS A 642 -1.56 -11.30 -9.17
CA LYS A 642 -0.82 -12.31 -9.95
C LYS A 642 -0.54 -11.79 -11.36
N PRO A 643 0.67 -11.98 -11.91
CA PRO A 643 1.07 -11.37 -13.18
C PRO A 643 0.13 -11.61 -14.36
N LEU A 644 -0.39 -12.83 -14.54
CA LEU A 644 -1.36 -13.13 -15.61
C LEU A 644 -2.70 -12.41 -15.40
N HIS A 645 -3.09 -12.19 -14.14
CA HIS A 645 -4.33 -11.46 -13.82
C HIS A 645 -4.16 -9.95 -14.04
N ARG A 646 -2.99 -9.38 -13.70
CA ARG A 646 -2.67 -7.98 -14.02
C ARG A 646 -2.70 -7.74 -15.52
N GLN A 647 -2.10 -8.66 -16.31
CA GLN A 647 -2.16 -8.60 -17.77
C GLN A 647 -3.62 -8.65 -18.23
N ARG A 648 -4.38 -9.69 -17.84
CA ARG A 648 -5.76 -9.88 -18.28
C ARG A 648 -6.64 -8.67 -17.92
N ARG A 649 -6.45 -8.08 -16.74
CA ARG A 649 -7.14 -6.85 -16.35
C ARG A 649 -6.89 -5.72 -17.36
N LEU A 650 -5.63 -5.50 -17.71
CA LEU A 650 -5.25 -4.44 -18.63
C LEU A 650 -5.71 -4.73 -20.06
N ASP A 651 -5.66 -5.99 -20.50
CA ASP A 651 -6.22 -6.43 -21.79
C ASP A 651 -7.74 -6.09 -21.86
N GLU A 652 -8.53 -6.46 -20.84
CA GLU A 652 -9.98 -6.19 -20.81
C GLU A 652 -10.30 -4.70 -20.91
N ILE A 653 -9.57 -3.84 -20.18
CA ILE A 653 -9.80 -2.38 -20.20
C ILE A 653 -9.41 -1.82 -21.56
N THR A 654 -8.28 -2.25 -22.08
CA THR A 654 -7.76 -1.78 -23.38
C THR A 654 -8.69 -2.18 -24.51
N ASP A 655 -9.12 -3.45 -24.57
CA ASP A 655 -10.05 -3.95 -25.61
C ASP A 655 -11.38 -3.20 -25.54
N TRP A 656 -11.85 -2.85 -24.32
CA TRP A 656 -13.06 -2.06 -24.13
C TRP A 656 -12.91 -0.66 -24.74
N PHE A 657 -11.82 0.03 -24.46
CA PHE A 657 -11.56 1.35 -25.03
C PHE A 657 -11.29 1.30 -26.54
N GLU A 658 -10.56 0.28 -27.05
CA GLU A 658 -10.40 0.09 -28.50
C GLU A 658 -11.75 -0.02 -29.20
N LYS A 659 -12.68 -0.79 -28.64
CA LYS A 659 -14.03 -1.00 -29.20
C LYS A 659 -14.83 0.30 -29.35
N TYR A 660 -14.78 1.18 -28.34
CA TYR A 660 -15.67 2.36 -28.32
C TYR A 660 -14.98 3.67 -28.73
N LEU A 661 -13.67 3.75 -28.65
CA LEU A 661 -12.96 5.00 -28.90
C LEU A 661 -12.23 5.00 -30.24
N LYS A 662 -11.96 3.83 -30.84
CA LYS A 662 -11.25 3.77 -32.13
C LYS A 662 -12.06 3.23 -33.29
N ASN A 663 -13.14 2.50 -33.03
CA ASN A 663 -14.00 1.93 -34.07
C ASN A 663 -15.17 2.86 -34.45
#